data_4712274322e684b84cc41913a33e1646
#
_entry.id   4712274322e684b84cc41913a33e1646
#
_cell.length_a   1.000
_cell.length_b   1.000
_cell.length_c   1.000
_cell.angle_alpha   90.00
_cell.angle_beta   90.00
_cell.angle_gamma   90.00
#
_symmetry.space_group_name_H-M   'P 1'
#
loop_
_entity.id
_entity.type
_entity.pdbx_description
1 polymer ?
#
loop_
_entity_poly.entity_id
_entity_poly.type
_entity_poly.pdbx_seq_one_letter_code
_entity_poly.pdbx_strand_id
1 'polypeptide(L)'
;MPGRRPGVCDPQQEGPVDLRLVPPALATWAAAALAVGAQGRGTAVGAAFCLVAGLVLLGLARSSAARSGPARPADDENGSGYGDARDARESASRKRRRLHTTAAAATLLCAAAGATAAGLHTAYVRQQPVHGLAQRFSKVEAEVTVTSDVRQTRPQVRGDHSTRAALLLDAEITRLTAPDGTVTRLHTPVLVIVSPGGSVARWQQLLPSTRLHLHGRLSPPLHSGERNAAVLRPDGKGPPRVTGPPTLLQRTAGGLRAGLRRATEGLAPDARALLPGLVVGDTSRVTPELHDAFRAADLTHLMAVSGANLAILLVLLIGPPGTALRAERRGLAPRLGIPLRMTALLGGGLTLAFVVVCRPEPSVLRAAVCGLITLLAIGTGRRRSLIPALAAAVLLLVLYDPWLSRSHGFALSVLATGALLTVAPRWSDALQRRRVPPRLAEALGAAAAAQAVCAPVVVMLASRVSLVAIPCNLLAEFAVAPATVLGFAALALAPVAMPVAELLARVAGWPAGWIASVARAGGSLPGAEADWPGGRRGALLLAALTVLVALSARRVARHPWICSAVALLLILAVLRPVPLTRILTRWPPPDWAFAMCDVGQGDATVLAAGDGEGVVIDTGPDPRLADRCLRDLGITRVPLLLLTHFHADHVRGLPGVLRGRAVGAIQTTGLDEPPDQAAFVRRTAVAARVPVVRAVGGERRRIGPLDWRVLWPTGGAAAAPVPQDPNDASVTLFVRTGGLTLLLLGDLEPPAQQGLLRQYPALPRVDVLKVAHHGSAHQDPALLRSARPRLALVSVGRDNPYGHPAARTVQALRSGGAAVLRTDRDGAIAVTGAGPGLRAVARS
;
A
#
# COMPACT_ATOMS: atom_id res chain seq x y z
N MET A 1 -34.42 17.74 43.75
CA MET A 1 -33.25 17.92 42.86
C MET A 1 -32.57 16.56 42.67
N PRO A 2 -32.57 15.94 41.49
CA PRO A 2 -31.88 14.66 41.26
C PRO A 2 -30.39 14.91 41.08
N GLY A 3 -29.59 14.18 41.89
CA GLY A 3 -28.14 14.27 41.91
C GLY A 3 -27.48 14.07 40.55
N ARG A 4 -26.68 15.03 40.14
CA ARG A 4 -25.72 14.88 39.06
C ARG A 4 -24.81 13.70 39.40
N ARG A 5 -24.93 12.59 38.69
CA ARG A 5 -23.87 11.59 38.63
C ARG A 5 -22.62 12.28 38.14
N PRO A 6 -21.46 12.10 38.80
CA PRO A 6 -20.21 12.69 38.32
C PRO A 6 -20.01 12.16 36.90
N GLY A 7 -20.01 13.09 35.93
CA GLY A 7 -19.75 12.76 34.52
C GLY A 7 -18.44 12.01 34.44
N VAL A 8 -18.42 10.98 33.66
CA VAL A 8 -17.19 10.30 33.22
C VAL A 8 -16.30 11.39 32.65
N CYS A 9 -15.26 11.79 33.39
CA CYS A 9 -14.27 12.76 32.90
C CYS A 9 -13.72 12.20 31.58
N ASP A 10 -13.76 12.99 30.53
CA ASP A 10 -13.07 12.69 29.27
C ASP A 10 -11.62 12.34 29.61
N PRO A 11 -11.18 11.07 29.44
CA PRO A 11 -9.88 10.61 29.88
C PRO A 11 -8.72 11.22 29.09
N GLN A 12 -9.00 12.04 28.07
CA GLN A 12 -8.03 12.48 27.10
C GLN A 12 -7.60 13.95 27.19
N GLN A 13 -8.34 14.81 27.87
CA GLN A 13 -8.00 16.22 27.97
C GLN A 13 -8.42 16.88 29.30
N GLU A 14 -7.45 17.23 30.12
CA GLU A 14 -7.65 18.10 31.30
C GLU A 14 -7.54 19.57 30.86
N GLY A 15 -8.67 20.24 30.62
CA GLY A 15 -8.75 21.65 30.28
C GLY A 15 -9.21 21.97 28.87
N PRO A 16 -9.32 23.24 28.48
CA PRO A 16 -9.72 23.66 27.14
C PRO A 16 -8.67 23.23 26.12
N VAL A 17 -9.13 22.93 24.90
CA VAL A 17 -8.28 22.50 23.77
C VAL A 17 -7.19 23.54 23.48
N ASP A 18 -5.93 23.19 23.70
CA ASP A 18 -4.80 24.08 23.41
C ASP A 18 -4.28 23.83 22.00
N LEU A 19 -4.56 24.76 21.09
CA LEU A 19 -4.17 24.72 19.69
C LEU A 19 -2.96 25.60 19.34
N ARG A 20 -2.30 26.22 20.33
CA ARG A 20 -1.25 27.24 20.11
C ARG A 20 -0.06 26.72 19.31
N LEU A 21 0.30 25.43 19.45
CA LEU A 21 1.42 24.82 18.72
C LEU A 21 1.01 24.25 17.35
N VAL A 22 -0.28 24.15 17.05
CA VAL A 22 -0.75 23.55 15.79
C VAL A 22 -0.34 24.40 14.58
N PRO A 23 -0.61 25.73 14.52
CA PRO A 23 -0.18 26.54 13.38
C PRO A 23 1.35 26.54 13.17
N PRO A 24 2.22 26.69 14.18
CA PRO A 24 3.67 26.55 14.03
C PRO A 24 4.09 25.19 13.47
N ALA A 25 3.53 24.09 13.96
CA ALA A 25 3.85 22.76 13.50
C ALA A 25 3.45 22.53 12.03
N LEU A 26 2.25 22.97 11.64
CA LEU A 26 1.79 22.90 10.26
C LEU A 26 2.62 23.78 9.32
N ALA A 27 3.01 24.96 9.75
CA ALA A 27 3.85 25.86 8.97
C ALA A 27 5.26 25.28 8.75
N THR A 28 5.87 24.69 9.80
CA THR A 28 7.13 23.95 9.67
C THR A 28 7.01 22.80 8.69
N TRP A 29 5.94 22.02 8.81
CA TRP A 29 5.68 20.88 7.90
C TRP A 29 5.55 21.34 6.45
N ALA A 30 4.70 22.35 6.20
CA ALA A 30 4.48 22.87 4.84
C ALA A 30 5.78 23.47 4.26
N ALA A 31 6.50 24.27 5.06
CA ALA A 31 7.76 24.87 4.64
C ALA A 31 8.84 23.82 4.30
N ALA A 32 8.99 22.79 5.15
CA ALA A 32 9.92 21.69 4.89
C ALA A 32 9.51 20.89 3.65
N ALA A 33 8.21 20.56 3.48
CA ALA A 33 7.71 19.81 2.32
C ALA A 33 7.93 20.54 0.99
N LEU A 34 7.81 21.87 0.99
CA LEU A 34 8.10 22.69 -0.17
C LEU A 34 9.62 22.77 -0.43
N ALA A 35 10.40 22.98 0.65
CA ALA A 35 11.85 23.17 0.55
C ALA A 35 12.59 21.92 0.05
N VAL A 36 12.22 20.71 0.49
CA VAL A 36 12.83 19.43 0.03
C VAL A 36 12.72 19.25 -1.48
N GLY A 37 11.65 19.80 -2.13
CA GLY A 37 11.44 19.68 -3.58
C GLY A 37 11.90 20.84 -4.43
N ALA A 38 12.32 21.94 -3.81
CA ALA A 38 12.69 23.17 -4.51
C ALA A 38 14.19 23.31 -4.77
N GLN A 39 14.56 24.19 -5.69
CA GLN A 39 15.95 24.55 -5.93
C GLN A 39 16.47 25.48 -4.81
N GLY A 40 17.71 25.27 -4.35
CA GLY A 40 18.27 25.88 -3.14
C GLY A 40 18.15 27.41 -3.00
N ARG A 41 18.20 28.19 -4.08
CA ARG A 41 18.06 29.67 -4.01
C ARG A 41 16.65 30.10 -3.58
N GLY A 42 15.60 29.47 -4.10
CA GLY A 42 14.23 29.79 -3.73
C GLY A 42 13.90 29.45 -2.27
N THR A 43 14.44 28.35 -1.78
CA THR A 43 14.24 27.95 -0.36
C THR A 43 14.94 28.90 0.60
N ALA A 44 16.16 29.36 0.27
CA ALA A 44 16.91 30.31 1.09
C ALA A 44 16.18 31.67 1.16
N VAL A 45 15.68 32.19 0.05
CA VAL A 45 14.91 33.45 -0.01
C VAL A 45 13.61 33.31 0.82
N GLY A 46 12.86 32.23 0.67
CA GLY A 46 11.62 32.01 1.42
C GLY A 46 11.88 31.88 2.93
N ALA A 47 12.93 31.16 3.34
CA ALA A 47 13.34 31.05 4.72
C ALA A 47 13.74 32.41 5.33
N ALA A 48 14.56 33.20 4.62
CA ALA A 48 14.97 34.52 5.01
C ALA A 48 13.75 35.47 5.17
N PHE A 49 12.82 35.43 4.21
CA PHE A 49 11.57 36.24 4.30
C PHE A 49 10.76 35.88 5.54
N CYS A 50 10.50 34.60 5.78
CA CYS A 50 9.77 34.14 6.97
C CYS A 50 10.49 34.52 8.27
N LEU A 51 11.83 34.43 8.29
CA LEU A 51 12.63 34.81 9.45
C LEU A 51 12.50 36.29 9.75
N VAL A 52 12.73 37.17 8.76
CA VAL A 52 12.65 38.62 8.91
C VAL A 52 11.23 39.04 9.32
N ALA A 53 10.21 38.56 8.63
CA ALA A 53 8.81 38.86 8.95
C ALA A 53 8.44 38.40 10.38
N GLY A 54 8.90 37.22 10.78
CA GLY A 54 8.70 36.68 12.15
C GLY A 54 9.38 37.54 13.22
N LEU A 55 10.62 37.97 12.99
CA LEU A 55 11.36 38.85 13.89
C LEU A 55 10.73 40.25 14.01
N VAL A 56 10.27 40.82 12.89
CA VAL A 56 9.54 42.08 12.88
C VAL A 56 8.26 41.99 13.71
N LEU A 57 7.44 40.97 13.49
CA LEU A 57 6.22 40.76 14.29
C LEU A 57 6.52 40.54 15.77
N LEU A 58 7.60 39.84 16.10
CA LEU A 58 8.02 39.64 17.48
C LEU A 58 8.46 40.96 18.12
N GLY A 59 9.18 41.82 17.40
CA GLY A 59 9.57 43.17 17.81
C GLY A 59 8.34 44.06 18.08
N LEU A 60 7.37 44.06 17.18
CA LEU A 60 6.11 44.79 17.34
C LEU A 60 5.29 44.28 18.55
N ALA A 61 5.27 42.96 18.77
CA ALA A 61 4.60 42.41 19.95
C ALA A 61 5.29 42.80 21.27
N ARG A 62 6.63 42.92 21.28
CA ARG A 62 7.41 43.37 22.43
C ARG A 62 7.28 44.87 22.68
N SER A 63 7.33 45.69 21.62
CA SER A 63 7.19 47.15 21.75
C SER A 63 5.80 47.55 22.23
N SER A 64 4.76 46.81 21.84
CA SER A 64 3.39 46.99 22.35
C SER A 64 3.29 46.59 23.85
N ALA A 65 4.13 45.71 24.34
CA ALA A 65 4.21 45.33 25.74
C ALA A 65 4.90 46.39 26.59
N ALA A 66 5.97 46.98 26.08
CA ALA A 66 6.73 48.02 26.80
C ALA A 66 5.93 49.34 26.95
N ARG A 67 5.01 49.62 26.01
CA ARG A 67 4.12 50.80 26.05
C ARG A 67 2.93 50.63 27.00
N SER A 68 2.59 49.45 27.43
CA SER A 68 1.62 49.18 28.50
C SER A 68 2.36 49.05 29.83
N GLY A 69 2.74 50.16 30.42
CA GLY A 69 3.33 50.22 31.75
C GLY A 69 2.44 49.59 32.83
N PRO A 70 2.98 49.29 34.03
CA PRO A 70 2.19 48.71 35.13
C PRO A 70 0.99 49.60 35.41
N ALA A 71 -0.19 49.02 35.53
CA ALA A 71 -1.39 49.72 35.93
C ALA A 71 -1.09 50.46 37.25
N ARG A 72 -1.23 51.82 37.29
CA ARG A 72 -1.18 52.58 38.53
C ARG A 72 -2.27 52.00 39.44
N PRO A 73 -2.01 51.80 40.72
CA PRO A 73 -3.06 51.51 41.69
C PRO A 73 -4.08 52.67 41.65
N ALA A 74 -5.33 52.33 41.51
CA ALA A 74 -6.43 53.26 41.59
C ALA A 74 -6.60 53.69 43.07
N ASP A 75 -5.98 54.77 43.47
CA ASP A 75 -6.41 55.54 44.60
C ASP A 75 -7.34 56.59 44.00
N ASP A 76 -8.64 56.32 44.04
CA ASP A 76 -9.71 57.34 44.10
C ASP A 76 -11.09 56.63 44.08
N GLU A 77 -11.72 56.67 45.26
CA GLU A 77 -13.15 56.42 45.47
C GLU A 77 -13.94 57.62 44.90
N ASN A 78 -14.43 57.53 43.67
CA ASN A 78 -15.58 58.28 43.16
C ASN A 78 -15.45 58.44 41.66
N GLY A 79 -16.03 57.59 40.86
CA GLY A 79 -16.07 57.85 39.44
C GLY A 79 -16.94 56.78 38.72
N SER A 80 -18.01 57.24 38.13
CA SER A 80 -19.05 56.62 37.35
C SER A 80 -18.63 55.36 36.56
N GLY A 81 -19.30 54.21 36.75
CA GLY A 81 -19.04 52.88 36.17
C GLY A 81 -19.17 52.71 34.64
N TYR A 82 -19.08 53.79 33.85
CA TYR A 82 -19.08 53.77 32.37
C TYR A 82 -17.67 53.80 31.76
N GLY A 83 -16.65 54.29 32.51
CA GLY A 83 -15.23 54.29 32.10
C GLY A 83 -14.60 52.94 32.18
N ASP A 84 -14.84 52.18 33.23
CA ASP A 84 -14.24 50.88 33.53
C ASP A 84 -14.53 49.78 32.46
N ALA A 85 -15.76 49.78 31.89
CA ALA A 85 -16.12 48.80 30.90
C ALA A 85 -15.46 49.04 29.54
N ARG A 86 -15.10 50.29 29.22
CA ARG A 86 -14.44 50.67 27.96
C ARG A 86 -12.95 50.36 28.05
N ASP A 87 -12.32 50.68 29.16
CA ASP A 87 -10.92 50.40 29.40
C ASP A 87 -10.63 48.91 29.55
N ALA A 88 -11.55 48.16 30.17
CA ALA A 88 -11.49 46.69 30.22
C ALA A 88 -11.61 46.06 28.80
N ARG A 89 -12.47 46.58 27.95
CA ARG A 89 -12.64 46.12 26.53
C ARG A 89 -11.42 46.45 25.69
N GLU A 90 -10.84 47.64 25.84
CA GLU A 90 -9.62 48.03 25.15
C GLU A 90 -8.40 47.22 25.61
N SER A 91 -8.26 47.00 26.92
CA SER A 91 -7.22 46.14 27.49
C SER A 91 -7.33 44.71 27.00
N ALA A 92 -8.55 44.15 26.96
CA ALA A 92 -8.82 42.82 26.42
C ALA A 92 -8.51 42.74 24.91
N SER A 93 -8.85 43.75 24.11
CA SER A 93 -8.55 43.87 22.71
C SER A 93 -7.04 43.93 22.43
N ARG A 94 -6.29 44.76 23.18
CA ARG A 94 -4.82 44.87 23.10
C ARG A 94 -4.14 43.54 23.47
N LYS A 95 -4.61 42.88 24.54
CA LYS A 95 -4.11 41.54 24.94
C LYS A 95 -4.37 40.50 23.85
N ARG A 96 -5.54 40.52 23.22
CA ARG A 96 -5.91 39.63 22.14
C ARG A 96 -5.06 39.87 20.88
N ARG A 97 -4.87 41.15 20.47
CA ARG A 97 -3.96 41.52 19.38
C ARG A 97 -2.54 41.02 19.61
N ARG A 98 -2.01 41.21 20.82
CA ARG A 98 -0.67 40.77 21.21
C ARG A 98 -0.53 39.25 21.13
N LEU A 99 -1.53 38.48 21.55
CA LEU A 99 -1.55 37.03 21.43
C LEU A 99 -1.54 36.62 19.97
N HIS A 100 -2.30 37.27 19.09
CA HIS A 100 -2.31 36.93 17.65
C HIS A 100 -0.97 37.29 16.97
N THR A 101 -0.36 38.43 17.29
CA THR A 101 0.94 38.80 16.72
C THR A 101 2.07 37.89 17.19
N THR A 102 2.10 37.48 18.46
CA THR A 102 3.08 36.52 18.95
C THR A 102 2.88 35.11 18.33
N ALA A 103 1.64 34.66 18.12
CA ALA A 103 1.34 33.41 17.49
C ALA A 103 1.75 33.41 15.99
N ALA A 104 1.48 34.51 15.28
CA ALA A 104 1.91 34.68 13.89
C ALA A 104 3.44 34.72 13.76
N ALA A 105 4.13 35.44 14.68
CA ALA A 105 5.59 35.48 14.73
C ALA A 105 6.17 34.05 14.95
N ALA A 106 5.66 33.32 15.92
CA ALA A 106 6.08 31.93 16.17
C ALA A 106 5.87 31.03 14.96
N THR A 107 4.73 31.17 14.27
CA THR A 107 4.41 30.40 13.07
C THR A 107 5.41 30.66 11.95
N LEU A 108 5.76 31.93 11.69
CA LEU A 108 6.72 32.29 10.65
C LEU A 108 8.15 31.86 11.02
N LEU A 109 8.56 31.99 12.27
CA LEU A 109 9.87 31.54 12.73
C LEU A 109 10.01 30.03 12.63
N CYS A 110 8.96 29.28 12.94
CA CYS A 110 8.92 27.84 12.77
C CYS A 110 8.93 27.42 11.29
N ALA A 111 8.26 28.17 10.41
CA ALA A 111 8.34 27.96 8.96
C ALA A 111 9.76 28.19 8.43
N ALA A 112 10.41 29.27 8.87
CA ALA A 112 11.81 29.57 8.55
C ALA A 112 12.74 28.44 9.00
N ALA A 113 12.59 27.97 10.23
CA ALA A 113 13.38 26.86 10.77
C ALA A 113 13.18 25.57 9.95
N GLY A 114 11.92 25.22 9.57
CA GLY A 114 11.63 24.07 8.74
C GLY A 114 12.23 24.15 7.33
N ALA A 115 12.12 25.31 6.68
CA ALA A 115 12.73 25.55 5.36
C ALA A 115 14.27 25.49 5.43
N THR A 116 14.86 26.06 6.46
CA THR A 116 16.33 26.06 6.68
C THR A 116 16.84 24.64 6.93
N ALA A 117 16.20 23.88 7.83
CA ALA A 117 16.56 22.49 8.09
C ALA A 117 16.48 21.66 6.81
N ALA A 118 15.41 21.79 6.03
CA ALA A 118 15.24 21.10 4.78
C ALA A 118 16.31 21.50 3.74
N GLY A 119 16.63 22.79 3.63
CA GLY A 119 17.68 23.32 2.76
C GLY A 119 19.06 22.75 3.10
N LEU A 120 19.42 22.76 4.38
CA LEU A 120 20.70 22.23 4.87
C LEU A 120 20.84 20.73 4.61
N HIS A 121 19.82 19.96 4.94
CA HIS A 121 19.82 18.51 4.70
C HIS A 121 19.88 18.17 3.21
N THR A 122 19.14 18.89 2.35
CA THR A 122 19.18 18.68 0.89
C THR A 122 20.55 19.05 0.32
N ALA A 123 21.17 20.14 0.79
CA ALA A 123 22.52 20.52 0.41
C ALA A 123 23.54 19.45 0.81
N TYR A 124 23.41 18.91 2.02
CA TYR A 124 24.25 17.81 2.51
C TYR A 124 24.15 16.56 1.64
N VAL A 125 22.94 16.12 1.30
CA VAL A 125 22.73 14.93 0.46
C VAL A 125 23.29 15.12 -0.96
N ARG A 126 23.27 16.36 -1.49
CA ARG A 126 23.80 16.70 -2.83
C ARG A 126 25.28 17.00 -2.85
N GLN A 127 26.03 16.80 -1.75
CA GLN A 127 27.47 17.08 -1.70
C GLN A 127 28.27 16.18 -2.66
N GLN A 128 29.34 16.74 -3.19
CA GLN A 128 30.33 16.02 -3.97
C GLN A 128 31.19 15.11 -3.07
N PRO A 129 31.76 14.00 -3.55
CA PRO A 129 31.78 13.56 -4.97
C PRO A 129 30.64 12.64 -5.39
N VAL A 130 29.80 12.13 -4.44
CA VAL A 130 28.81 11.09 -4.69
C VAL A 130 27.81 11.50 -5.78
N HIS A 131 27.28 12.72 -5.69
CA HIS A 131 26.32 13.22 -6.66
C HIS A 131 26.88 13.27 -8.08
N GLY A 132 28.11 13.80 -8.25
CA GLY A 132 28.76 13.88 -9.56
C GLY A 132 29.16 12.52 -10.14
N LEU A 133 29.61 11.58 -9.31
CA LEU A 133 29.89 10.21 -9.71
C LEU A 133 28.63 9.43 -10.10
N ALA A 134 27.52 9.66 -9.40
CA ALA A 134 26.24 9.06 -9.71
C ALA A 134 25.70 9.54 -11.07
N GLN A 135 25.80 10.82 -11.40
CA GLN A 135 25.40 11.35 -12.71
C GLN A 135 26.19 10.76 -13.88
N ARG A 136 27.45 10.40 -13.64
CA ARG A 136 28.34 9.76 -14.62
C ARG A 136 28.26 8.24 -14.63
N PHE A 137 27.37 7.65 -13.82
CA PHE A 137 27.23 6.19 -13.67
C PHE A 137 28.55 5.49 -13.37
N SER A 138 29.40 6.13 -12.56
CA SER A 138 30.75 5.68 -12.30
C SER A 138 30.78 4.38 -11.49
N LYS A 139 31.74 3.50 -11.78
CA LYS A 139 32.08 2.37 -10.92
C LYS A 139 32.92 2.87 -9.75
N VAL A 140 32.54 2.42 -8.56
CA VAL A 140 33.18 2.82 -7.31
C VAL A 140 33.40 1.64 -6.40
N GLU A 141 34.34 1.80 -5.49
CA GLU A 141 34.50 0.95 -4.33
C GLU A 141 34.04 1.72 -3.08
N ALA A 142 33.13 1.15 -2.30
CA ALA A 142 32.51 1.85 -1.20
C ALA A 142 32.47 0.98 0.07
N GLU A 143 32.90 1.56 1.19
CA GLU A 143 32.53 1.04 2.51
C GLU A 143 31.22 1.69 2.92
N VAL A 144 30.22 0.85 3.22
CA VAL A 144 28.88 1.31 3.59
C VAL A 144 28.46 0.73 4.92
N THR A 145 27.73 1.52 5.70
CA THR A 145 27.07 1.08 6.93
C THR A 145 25.56 0.93 6.65
N VAL A 146 25.03 -0.26 6.87
CA VAL A 146 23.59 -0.54 6.70
C VAL A 146 22.78 0.25 7.72
N THR A 147 21.73 0.96 7.29
CA THR A 147 20.89 1.80 8.16
C THR A 147 19.48 1.26 8.35
N SER A 148 18.99 0.39 7.45
CA SER A 148 17.66 -0.22 7.54
C SER A 148 17.72 -1.74 7.41
N ASP A 149 16.61 -2.41 7.75
CA ASP A 149 16.44 -3.83 7.41
C ASP A 149 16.33 -4.00 5.89
N VAL A 150 16.77 -5.15 5.39
CA VAL A 150 16.70 -5.48 3.96
C VAL A 150 15.25 -5.75 3.56
N ARG A 151 14.78 -5.04 2.54
CA ARG A 151 13.45 -5.17 1.96
C ARG A 151 13.52 -5.86 0.61
N GLN A 152 12.56 -6.71 0.31
CA GLN A 152 12.46 -7.36 -0.99
C GLN A 152 11.39 -6.69 -1.84
N THR A 153 11.72 -6.35 -3.10
CA THR A 153 10.73 -5.87 -4.05
C THR A 153 9.83 -7.00 -4.50
N ARG A 154 8.60 -6.67 -4.87
CA ARG A 154 7.75 -7.66 -5.52
C ARG A 154 8.19 -7.87 -6.96
N PRO A 155 8.17 -9.12 -7.47
CA PRO A 155 8.29 -9.36 -8.89
C PRO A 155 7.17 -8.58 -9.61
N GLN A 156 7.53 -7.86 -10.66
CA GLN A 156 6.57 -7.19 -11.53
C GLN A 156 6.57 -7.88 -12.88
N VAL A 157 5.40 -8.11 -13.43
CA VAL A 157 5.27 -8.56 -14.81
C VAL A 157 5.41 -7.32 -15.70
N ARG A 158 6.34 -7.40 -16.65
CA ARG A 158 6.50 -6.38 -17.70
C ARG A 158 6.51 -7.14 -19.03
N GLY A 159 5.34 -7.18 -19.70
CA GLY A 159 5.10 -7.99 -20.88
C GLY A 159 5.44 -9.44 -20.61
N ASP A 160 6.21 -10.04 -21.49
CA ASP A 160 6.65 -11.43 -21.50
C ASP A 160 7.52 -11.84 -20.30
N HIS A 161 8.15 -10.87 -19.61
CA HIS A 161 9.10 -11.12 -18.52
C HIS A 161 8.54 -10.79 -17.14
N SER A 162 8.91 -11.62 -16.17
CA SER A 162 8.77 -11.30 -14.75
C SER A 162 10.10 -10.77 -14.23
N THR A 163 10.12 -9.52 -13.73
CA THR A 163 11.31 -9.00 -13.06
C THR A 163 11.60 -9.82 -11.81
N ARG A 164 12.86 -10.20 -11.62
CA ARG A 164 13.26 -10.85 -10.36
C ARG A 164 13.11 -9.88 -9.20
N ALA A 165 12.68 -10.39 -8.05
CA ALA A 165 12.65 -9.60 -6.84
C ALA A 165 14.06 -9.11 -6.51
N ALA A 166 14.25 -7.79 -6.42
CA ALA A 166 15.48 -7.18 -5.96
C ALA A 166 15.45 -6.99 -4.44
N LEU A 167 16.63 -6.97 -3.82
CA LEU A 167 16.76 -6.59 -2.42
C LEU A 167 17.14 -5.11 -2.35
N LEU A 168 16.43 -4.38 -1.51
CA LEU A 168 16.65 -2.96 -1.24
C LEU A 168 17.12 -2.81 0.19
N LEU A 169 18.19 -2.07 0.40
CA LEU A 169 18.64 -1.68 1.72
C LEU A 169 19.12 -0.23 1.71
N ASP A 170 18.71 0.54 2.70
CA ASP A 170 19.25 1.87 2.93
C ASP A 170 20.60 1.73 3.64
N ALA A 171 21.59 2.46 3.17
CA ALA A 171 22.93 2.45 3.74
C ALA A 171 23.55 3.84 3.69
N GLU A 172 24.59 4.05 4.44
CA GLU A 172 25.39 5.27 4.46
C GLU A 172 26.80 4.94 3.99
N ILE A 173 27.27 5.61 2.92
CA ILE A 173 28.66 5.48 2.49
C ILE A 173 29.55 6.20 3.50
N THR A 174 30.50 5.47 4.09
CA THR A 174 31.48 6.00 5.05
C THR A 174 32.85 6.26 4.41
N ARG A 175 33.17 5.51 3.36
CA ARG A 175 34.40 5.65 2.58
C ARG A 175 34.09 5.34 1.12
N LEU A 176 34.60 6.17 0.23
CA LEU A 176 34.39 6.04 -1.21
C LEU A 176 35.74 6.14 -1.91
N THR A 177 36.05 5.15 -2.74
CA THR A 177 37.19 5.19 -3.68
C THR A 177 36.65 5.42 -5.09
N ALA A 178 36.97 6.54 -5.67
CA ALA A 178 36.57 6.91 -7.03
C ALA A 178 37.42 6.17 -8.08
N PRO A 179 37.00 6.14 -9.36
CA PRO A 179 37.76 5.46 -10.44
C PRO A 179 39.19 5.97 -10.64
N ASP A 180 39.50 7.21 -10.26
CA ASP A 180 40.82 7.84 -10.31
C ASP A 180 41.71 7.47 -9.11
N GLY A 181 41.22 6.58 -8.22
CA GLY A 181 41.95 6.19 -7.01
C GLY A 181 41.76 7.15 -5.83
N THR A 182 41.04 8.26 -5.99
CA THR A 182 40.79 9.22 -4.89
C THR A 182 39.92 8.59 -3.82
N VAL A 183 40.42 8.61 -2.59
CA VAL A 183 39.69 8.09 -1.42
C VAL A 183 39.10 9.24 -0.62
N THR A 184 37.78 9.26 -0.46
CA THR A 184 37.05 10.28 0.30
C THR A 184 36.31 9.65 1.47
N ARG A 185 36.44 10.20 2.68
CA ARG A 185 35.59 9.86 3.84
C ARG A 185 34.39 10.79 3.87
N LEU A 186 33.22 10.22 3.97
CA LEU A 186 31.95 10.98 3.92
C LEU A 186 30.86 10.20 4.65
N HIS A 187 29.73 10.84 4.89
CA HIS A 187 28.55 10.21 5.48
C HIS A 187 27.34 10.50 4.59
N THR A 188 27.21 9.76 3.48
CA THR A 188 26.20 10.06 2.47
C THR A 188 25.20 8.91 2.36
N PRO A 189 23.88 9.18 2.54
CA PRO A 189 22.86 8.15 2.44
C PRO A 189 22.69 7.70 0.98
N VAL A 190 22.64 6.39 0.78
CA VAL A 190 22.45 5.74 -0.52
C VAL A 190 21.47 4.58 -0.43
N LEU A 191 20.77 4.33 -1.52
CA LEU A 191 19.95 3.12 -1.67
C LEU A 191 20.80 2.05 -2.37
N VAL A 192 21.02 0.92 -1.72
CA VAL A 192 21.69 -0.23 -2.34
C VAL A 192 20.64 -1.15 -2.93
N ILE A 193 20.73 -1.42 -4.24
CA ILE A 193 19.82 -2.33 -4.96
C ILE A 193 20.62 -3.56 -5.39
N VAL A 194 20.32 -4.69 -4.77
CA VAL A 194 20.98 -5.96 -5.06
C VAL A 194 20.07 -6.84 -5.91
N SER A 195 20.58 -7.29 -7.07
CA SER A 195 19.94 -8.31 -7.88
C SER A 195 20.41 -9.68 -7.38
N PRO A 196 19.58 -10.43 -6.63
CA PRO A 196 20.06 -11.61 -5.94
C PRO A 196 20.32 -12.76 -6.91
N GLY A 197 21.57 -13.27 -6.82
CA GLY A 197 21.88 -14.62 -7.29
C GLY A 197 21.53 -15.64 -6.22
N GLY A 198 22.31 -16.71 -6.08
CA GLY A 198 22.14 -17.75 -5.05
C GLY A 198 22.37 -17.32 -3.59
N SER A 199 22.68 -16.04 -3.32
CA SER A 199 23.10 -15.53 -2.00
C SER A 199 22.03 -14.68 -1.28
N VAL A 200 20.75 -14.75 -1.69
CA VAL A 200 19.63 -13.98 -1.12
C VAL A 200 19.59 -14.04 0.41
N ALA A 201 19.70 -15.24 0.99
CA ALA A 201 19.60 -15.44 2.43
C ALA A 201 20.65 -14.66 3.23
N ARG A 202 21.89 -14.57 2.73
CA ARG A 202 22.97 -13.84 3.41
C ARG A 202 22.72 -12.34 3.41
N TRP A 203 22.18 -11.80 2.33
CA TRP A 203 21.78 -10.38 2.26
C TRP A 203 20.62 -10.08 3.21
N GLN A 204 19.62 -10.96 3.28
CA GLN A 204 18.46 -10.80 4.16
C GLN A 204 18.78 -10.90 5.66
N GLN A 205 19.91 -11.50 6.01
CA GLN A 205 20.38 -11.60 7.41
C GLN A 205 21.12 -10.37 7.91
N LEU A 206 21.40 -9.39 7.04
CA LEU A 206 22.07 -8.15 7.42
C LEU A 206 21.22 -7.36 8.41
N LEU A 207 21.88 -6.88 9.45
CA LEU A 207 21.27 -6.00 10.45
C LEU A 207 21.75 -4.55 10.26
N PRO A 208 20.98 -3.56 10.67
CA PRO A 208 21.46 -2.18 10.73
C PRO A 208 22.74 -2.07 11.52
N SER A 209 23.59 -1.10 11.19
CA SER A 209 24.96 -0.89 11.66
C SER A 209 26.00 -1.93 11.20
N THR A 210 25.64 -2.92 10.37
CA THR A 210 26.65 -3.79 9.73
C THR A 210 27.43 -3.01 8.71
N ARG A 211 28.76 -3.14 8.71
CA ARG A 211 29.64 -2.53 7.71
C ARG A 211 29.90 -3.50 6.58
N LEU A 212 29.77 -3.00 5.36
CA LEU A 212 29.96 -3.77 4.15
C LEU A 212 30.99 -3.08 3.25
N HIS A 213 31.72 -3.88 2.51
CA HIS A 213 32.58 -3.43 1.43
C HIS A 213 31.97 -3.87 0.10
N LEU A 214 31.69 -2.90 -0.78
CA LEU A 214 30.96 -3.11 -2.01
C LEU A 214 31.71 -2.48 -3.19
N HIS A 215 31.85 -3.24 -4.27
CA HIS A 215 32.21 -2.72 -5.58
C HIS A 215 30.94 -2.64 -6.41
N GLY A 216 30.70 -1.51 -7.06
CA GLY A 216 29.46 -1.36 -7.80
C GLY A 216 29.38 -0.05 -8.56
N ARG A 217 28.28 0.12 -9.25
CA ARG A 217 27.98 1.32 -10.04
C ARG A 217 27.04 2.24 -9.26
N LEU A 218 27.43 3.51 -9.15
CA LEU A 218 26.55 4.58 -8.72
C LEU A 218 25.63 5.01 -9.86
N SER A 219 24.39 5.34 -9.54
CA SER A 219 23.43 5.97 -10.46
C SER A 219 22.63 7.04 -9.72
N PRO A 220 22.03 8.01 -10.42
CA PRO A 220 21.15 8.99 -9.80
C PRO A 220 20.02 8.37 -8.97
N PRO A 221 19.46 9.08 -7.97
CA PRO A 221 18.31 8.61 -7.23
C PRO A 221 17.11 8.37 -8.16
N LEU A 222 16.22 7.45 -7.80
CA LEU A 222 15.09 7.04 -8.64
C LEU A 222 14.11 8.19 -8.89
N HIS A 223 13.94 9.09 -7.91
CA HIS A 223 13.10 10.27 -8.02
C HIS A 223 13.82 11.51 -7.49
N SER A 224 13.48 12.67 -8.03
CA SER A 224 13.99 13.94 -7.54
C SER A 224 13.47 14.25 -6.12
N GLY A 225 14.37 14.66 -5.22
CA GLY A 225 14.01 14.99 -3.84
C GLY A 225 13.94 13.80 -2.87
N GLU A 226 14.50 12.65 -3.26
CA GLU A 226 14.66 11.52 -2.35
C GLU A 226 15.69 11.81 -1.25
N ARG A 227 15.59 11.04 -0.15
CA ARG A 227 16.53 11.06 0.97
C ARG A 227 17.92 10.56 0.57
N ASN A 228 17.99 9.65 -0.39
CA ASN A 228 19.23 9.05 -0.85
C ASN A 228 19.89 9.90 -1.92
N ALA A 229 21.19 10.12 -1.79
CA ALA A 229 22.01 10.88 -2.74
C ALA A 229 22.18 10.15 -4.06
N ALA A 230 22.24 8.83 -4.02
CA ALA A 230 22.48 7.96 -5.16
C ALA A 230 21.90 6.55 -4.90
N VAL A 231 21.82 5.79 -5.99
CA VAL A 231 21.59 4.34 -5.95
C VAL A 231 22.93 3.65 -6.22
N LEU A 232 23.34 2.75 -5.33
CA LEU A 232 24.51 1.88 -5.53
C LEU A 232 24.02 0.48 -5.94
N ARG A 233 24.53 0.01 -7.09
CA ARG A 233 24.26 -1.34 -7.58
C ARG A 233 25.55 -2.14 -7.51
N PRO A 234 25.67 -3.07 -6.55
CA PRO A 234 26.84 -3.92 -6.43
C PRO A 234 27.08 -4.77 -7.67
N ASP A 235 28.35 -4.87 -8.06
CA ASP A 235 28.79 -5.78 -9.12
C ASP A 235 28.77 -7.22 -8.60
N GLY A 236 28.31 -8.16 -9.43
CA GLY A 236 28.27 -9.58 -9.09
C GLY A 236 27.03 -10.04 -8.31
N LYS A 237 26.86 -11.35 -8.27
CA LYS A 237 25.71 -12.06 -7.64
C LYS A 237 26.11 -12.74 -6.33
N GLY A 238 27.29 -12.42 -5.81
CA GLY A 238 27.88 -13.03 -4.62
C GLY A 238 27.25 -12.55 -3.30
N PRO A 239 27.69 -13.18 -2.18
CA PRO A 239 27.30 -12.73 -0.84
C PRO A 239 27.93 -11.38 -0.50
N PRO A 240 27.33 -10.61 0.45
CA PRO A 240 27.91 -9.36 0.90
C PRO A 240 29.27 -9.58 1.61
N ARG A 241 30.26 -8.73 1.31
CA ARG A 241 31.53 -8.73 2.05
C ARG A 241 31.39 -7.87 3.31
N VAL A 242 31.24 -8.53 4.46
CA VAL A 242 31.10 -7.86 5.76
C VAL A 242 32.48 -7.48 6.27
N THR A 243 32.72 -6.21 6.57
CA THR A 243 33.96 -5.66 7.13
C THR A 243 33.87 -5.35 8.61
N GLY A 244 32.64 -5.22 9.15
CA GLY A 244 32.42 -5.01 10.57
C GLY A 244 31.06 -5.50 11.03
N PRO A 245 31.00 -6.09 12.24
CA PRO A 245 29.75 -6.62 12.80
C PRO A 245 28.79 -5.48 13.19
N PRO A 246 27.50 -5.77 13.31
CA PRO A 246 26.55 -4.80 13.85
C PRO A 246 26.82 -4.49 15.33
N THR A 247 26.39 -3.31 15.79
CA THR A 247 26.51 -2.88 17.18
C THR A 247 25.79 -3.86 18.12
N LEU A 248 26.19 -3.89 19.40
CA LEU A 248 25.60 -4.75 20.42
C LEU A 248 24.07 -4.53 20.48
N LEU A 249 23.65 -3.28 20.46
CA LEU A 249 22.22 -2.89 20.48
C LEU A 249 21.44 -3.51 19.31
N GLN A 250 22.00 -3.45 18.10
CA GLN A 250 21.36 -4.02 16.92
C GLN A 250 21.41 -5.54 16.89
N ARG A 251 22.46 -6.15 17.44
CA ARG A 251 22.53 -7.61 17.61
C ARG A 251 21.47 -8.10 18.58
N THR A 252 21.32 -7.44 19.73
CA THR A 252 20.29 -7.77 20.72
C THR A 252 18.89 -7.62 20.15
N ALA A 253 18.58 -6.49 19.48
CA ALA A 253 17.31 -6.30 18.81
C ALA A 253 17.06 -7.34 17.72
N GLY A 254 18.07 -7.65 16.90
CA GLY A 254 18.01 -8.72 15.90
C GLY A 254 17.77 -10.09 16.50
N GLY A 255 18.43 -10.39 17.63
CA GLY A 255 18.23 -11.64 18.38
C GLY A 255 16.81 -11.79 18.92
N LEU A 256 16.24 -10.71 19.50
CA LEU A 256 14.84 -10.66 19.95
C LEU A 256 13.86 -10.92 18.80
N ARG A 257 14.03 -10.24 17.67
CA ARG A 257 13.20 -10.42 16.47
C ARG A 257 13.31 -11.84 15.91
N ALA A 258 14.53 -12.41 15.85
CA ALA A 258 14.76 -13.78 15.44
C ALA A 258 14.15 -14.79 16.43
N GLY A 259 14.21 -14.51 17.73
CA GLY A 259 13.55 -15.29 18.78
C GLY A 259 12.03 -15.33 18.59
N LEU A 260 11.39 -14.18 18.35
CA LEU A 260 9.95 -14.11 18.08
C LEU A 260 9.60 -14.90 16.80
N ARG A 261 10.39 -14.77 15.72
CA ARG A 261 10.18 -15.58 14.51
C ARG A 261 10.20 -17.07 14.77
N ARG A 262 11.15 -17.56 15.59
CA ARG A 262 11.20 -18.97 15.99
C ARG A 262 10.00 -19.36 16.84
N ALA A 263 9.65 -18.56 17.83
CA ALA A 263 8.49 -18.83 18.68
C ALA A 263 7.16 -18.93 17.90
N THR A 264 7.08 -18.31 16.72
CA THR A 264 5.90 -18.34 15.85
C THR A 264 5.91 -19.45 14.79
N GLU A 265 6.96 -20.28 14.68
CA GLU A 265 7.07 -21.28 13.59
C GLU A 265 5.97 -22.33 13.62
N GLY A 266 5.52 -22.73 14.78
CA GLY A 266 4.43 -23.71 14.97
C GLY A 266 3.01 -23.19 14.74
N LEU A 267 2.84 -21.92 14.33
CA LEU A 267 1.52 -21.33 14.11
C LEU A 267 0.98 -21.63 12.71
N ALA A 268 -0.35 -21.50 12.56
CA ALA A 268 -1.00 -21.50 11.26
C ALA A 268 -0.36 -20.44 10.32
N PRO A 269 -0.28 -20.67 9.00
CA PRO A 269 0.49 -19.86 8.07
C PRO A 269 0.24 -18.35 8.17
N ASP A 270 -1.03 -17.94 8.24
CA ASP A 270 -1.39 -16.52 8.32
C ASP A 270 -1.00 -15.89 9.67
N ALA A 271 -1.25 -16.59 10.79
CA ALA A 271 -0.87 -16.11 12.12
C ALA A 271 0.66 -16.06 12.27
N ARG A 272 1.38 -17.06 11.74
CA ARG A 272 2.85 -17.10 11.69
C ARG A 272 3.45 -15.92 10.93
N ALA A 273 2.82 -15.54 9.84
CA ALA A 273 3.24 -14.41 9.03
C ALA A 273 2.90 -13.06 9.67
N LEU A 274 1.71 -12.96 10.29
CA LEU A 274 1.16 -11.70 10.77
C LEU A 274 1.67 -11.30 12.15
N LEU A 275 1.83 -12.24 13.09
CA LEU A 275 2.17 -11.92 14.49
C LEU A 275 3.51 -11.17 14.63
N PRO A 276 4.60 -11.52 13.93
CA PRO A 276 5.83 -10.72 13.93
C PRO A 276 5.63 -9.32 13.32
N GLY A 277 4.76 -9.20 12.31
CA GLY A 277 4.38 -7.91 11.72
C GLY A 277 3.70 -6.99 12.73
N LEU A 278 2.68 -7.50 13.42
CA LEU A 278 1.94 -6.77 14.47
C LEU A 278 2.84 -6.32 15.63
N VAL A 279 3.81 -7.15 16.04
CA VAL A 279 4.63 -6.90 17.24
C VAL A 279 5.84 -6.02 16.93
N VAL A 280 6.64 -6.38 15.90
CA VAL A 280 7.93 -5.74 15.61
C VAL A 280 8.05 -5.22 14.18
N GLY A 281 6.98 -5.19 13.40
CA GLY A 281 6.98 -4.71 12.03
C GLY A 281 7.67 -5.65 11.04
N ASP A 282 7.86 -6.92 11.40
CA ASP A 282 8.51 -7.89 10.51
C ASP A 282 7.49 -8.53 9.57
N THR A 283 7.38 -7.98 8.39
CA THR A 283 6.47 -8.46 7.33
C THR A 283 7.15 -9.42 6.35
N SER A 284 8.36 -9.90 6.64
CA SER A 284 9.16 -10.72 5.72
C SER A 284 8.49 -12.05 5.33
N ARG A 285 7.55 -12.53 6.16
CA ARG A 285 6.80 -13.78 5.95
C ARG A 285 5.37 -13.56 5.43
N VAL A 286 4.94 -12.31 5.24
CA VAL A 286 3.60 -11.99 4.72
C VAL A 286 3.54 -12.33 3.24
N THR A 287 2.63 -13.23 2.88
CA THR A 287 2.44 -13.62 1.48
C THR A 287 1.76 -12.49 0.69
N PRO A 288 1.98 -12.42 -0.63
CA PRO A 288 1.30 -11.43 -1.48
C PRO A 288 -0.22 -11.47 -1.33
N GLU A 289 -0.80 -12.68 -1.24
CA GLU A 289 -2.25 -12.87 -1.13
C GLU A 289 -2.80 -12.33 0.20
N LEU A 290 -2.08 -12.56 1.32
CA LEU A 290 -2.44 -12.02 2.62
C LEU A 290 -2.33 -10.49 2.62
N HIS A 291 -1.25 -9.97 2.06
CA HIS A 291 -1.08 -8.54 1.94
C HIS A 291 -2.18 -7.89 1.09
N ASP A 292 -2.57 -8.52 -0.02
CA ASP A 292 -3.66 -8.01 -0.87
C ASP A 292 -5.02 -8.05 -0.16
N ALA A 293 -5.28 -9.08 0.65
CA ALA A 293 -6.46 -9.15 1.51
C ALA A 293 -6.49 -8.00 2.54
N PHE A 294 -5.35 -7.74 3.20
CA PHE A 294 -5.22 -6.61 4.13
C PHE A 294 -5.40 -5.26 3.43
N ARG A 295 -4.92 -5.13 2.20
CA ARG A 295 -5.08 -3.91 1.40
C ARG A 295 -6.53 -3.69 1.02
N ALA A 296 -7.25 -4.72 0.57
CA ALA A 296 -8.66 -4.63 0.20
C ALA A 296 -9.55 -4.29 1.40
N ALA A 297 -9.23 -4.83 2.58
CA ALA A 297 -9.93 -4.54 3.83
C ALA A 297 -9.49 -3.23 4.50
N ASP A 298 -8.50 -2.50 3.95
CA ASP A 298 -7.87 -1.31 4.54
C ASP A 298 -7.27 -1.55 5.94
N LEU A 299 -6.73 -2.76 6.16
CA LEU A 299 -6.08 -3.18 7.40
C LEU A 299 -4.54 -3.16 7.32
N THR A 300 -3.96 -2.63 6.24
CA THR A 300 -2.49 -2.64 6.03
C THR A 300 -1.72 -1.94 7.13
N HIS A 301 -2.33 -0.96 7.81
CA HIS A 301 -1.74 -0.26 8.95
C HIS A 301 -1.51 -1.16 10.17
N LEU A 302 -2.19 -2.33 10.27
CA LEU A 302 -1.96 -3.33 11.32
C LEU A 302 -0.72 -4.19 11.05
N MET A 303 -0.25 -4.29 9.81
CA MET A 303 1.00 -5.00 9.47
C MET A 303 2.26 -4.19 9.80
N ALA A 304 2.12 -2.88 9.96
CA ALA A 304 3.17 -1.99 10.44
C ALA A 304 3.01 -1.75 11.94
N VAL A 305 4.11 -1.57 12.64
CA VAL A 305 4.05 -1.20 14.06
C VAL A 305 3.40 0.17 14.20
N SER A 306 2.34 0.21 14.98
CA SER A 306 1.56 1.42 15.20
C SER A 306 1.87 2.10 16.53
N GLY A 307 1.53 3.38 16.62
CA GLY A 307 1.58 4.10 17.91
C GLY A 307 0.67 3.50 18.98
N ALA A 308 -0.37 2.78 18.59
CA ALA A 308 -1.26 2.06 19.50
C ALA A 308 -0.51 0.96 20.26
N ASN A 309 0.42 0.24 19.63
CA ASN A 309 1.20 -0.81 20.28
C ASN A 309 2.05 -0.24 21.43
N LEU A 310 2.74 0.89 21.20
CA LEU A 310 3.46 1.58 22.28
C LEU A 310 2.50 2.09 23.36
N ALA A 311 1.36 2.66 22.97
CA ALA A 311 0.36 3.15 23.91
C ALA A 311 -0.18 2.01 24.79
N ILE A 312 -0.46 0.83 24.24
CA ILE A 312 -0.90 -0.37 24.98
C ILE A 312 0.17 -0.76 26.03
N LEU A 313 1.45 -0.80 25.65
CA LEU A 313 2.54 -1.12 26.57
C LEU A 313 2.69 -0.08 27.68
N LEU A 314 2.58 1.20 27.36
CA LEU A 314 2.63 2.29 28.34
C LEU A 314 1.41 2.28 29.27
N VAL A 315 0.20 1.97 28.75
CA VAL A 315 -1.01 1.82 29.56
C VAL A 315 -0.88 0.62 30.52
N LEU A 316 -0.29 -0.47 30.07
CA LEU A 316 -0.02 -1.63 30.93
C LEU A 316 0.93 -1.26 32.08
N LEU A 317 1.97 -0.47 31.81
CA LEU A 317 2.94 -0.02 32.80
C LEU A 317 2.36 1.00 33.77
N ILE A 318 1.69 2.04 33.26
CA ILE A 318 1.27 3.24 34.04
C ILE A 318 -0.14 3.09 34.57
N GLY A 319 -1.02 2.43 33.83
CA GLY A 319 -2.47 2.36 34.02
C GLY A 319 -3.23 3.20 33.00
N PRO A 320 -4.56 2.99 32.91
CA PRO A 320 -5.40 3.68 31.94
C PRO A 320 -5.39 5.19 32.17
N PRO A 321 -5.57 6.00 31.09
CA PRO A 321 -5.65 7.45 31.16
C PRO A 321 -6.76 7.90 32.14
N GLY A 322 -6.53 8.96 32.88
CA GLY A 322 -7.47 9.47 33.88
C GLY A 322 -7.27 8.94 35.32
N THR A 323 -6.63 7.76 35.50
CA THR A 323 -6.35 7.21 36.83
C THR A 323 -4.93 7.49 37.33
N ALA A 324 -4.05 7.95 36.45
CA ALA A 324 -2.63 8.11 36.73
C ALA A 324 -2.31 9.23 37.76
N LEU A 325 -3.22 10.19 37.97
CA LEU A 325 -3.11 11.27 38.97
C LEU A 325 -3.90 11.00 40.25
N ARG A 326 -4.73 9.95 40.27
CA ARG A 326 -5.48 9.51 41.46
C ARG A 326 -4.69 8.49 42.25
N ALA A 327 -4.91 8.39 43.56
CA ALA A 327 -4.28 7.41 44.45
C ALA A 327 -4.50 5.94 44.03
N GLU A 328 -5.52 5.67 43.24
CA GLU A 328 -5.87 4.33 42.73
C GLU A 328 -5.33 4.14 41.30
N ARG A 329 -4.04 3.95 41.14
CA ARG A 329 -3.42 3.58 39.88
C ARG A 329 -3.60 2.08 39.66
N ARG A 330 -4.05 1.66 38.45
CA ARG A 330 -4.30 0.25 38.11
C ARG A 330 -3.21 -0.40 37.23
N GLY A 331 -2.12 0.30 36.89
CA GLY A 331 -1.01 -0.25 36.12
C GLY A 331 -0.05 -1.14 36.93
N LEU A 332 0.91 -1.79 36.24
CA LEU A 332 1.91 -2.64 36.86
C LEU A 332 2.83 -1.86 37.81
N ALA A 333 3.33 -0.70 37.41
CA ALA A 333 4.24 0.09 38.22
C ALA A 333 3.63 0.51 39.58
N PRO A 334 2.40 1.01 39.66
CA PRO A 334 1.75 1.30 40.95
C PRO A 334 1.51 0.07 41.81
N ARG A 335 1.18 -1.09 41.20
CA ARG A 335 1.02 -2.37 41.94
C ARG A 335 2.31 -2.87 42.57
N LEU A 336 3.45 -2.55 41.95
CA LEU A 336 4.79 -2.87 42.44
C LEU A 336 5.37 -1.76 43.36
N GLY A 337 4.59 -0.74 43.76
CA GLY A 337 5.03 0.33 44.60
C GLY A 337 6.03 1.31 43.96
N ILE A 338 6.17 1.30 42.63
CA ILE A 338 7.14 2.12 41.89
C ILE A 338 6.67 3.58 41.88
N PRO A 339 7.51 4.54 42.33
CA PRO A 339 7.13 5.96 42.37
C PRO A 339 6.98 6.54 40.97
N LEU A 340 6.20 7.62 40.83
CA LEU A 340 5.80 8.22 39.56
C LEU A 340 6.99 8.62 38.67
N ARG A 341 8.03 9.18 39.26
CA ARG A 341 9.25 9.56 38.50
C ARG A 341 9.98 8.37 37.93
N MET A 342 10.11 7.29 38.72
CA MET A 342 10.70 6.03 38.25
C MET A 342 9.83 5.37 37.17
N THR A 343 8.49 5.42 37.31
CA THR A 343 7.56 4.94 36.27
C THR A 343 7.74 5.72 34.96
N ALA A 344 7.95 7.04 35.02
CA ALA A 344 8.22 7.86 33.86
C ALA A 344 9.58 7.50 33.21
N LEU A 345 10.62 7.24 34.01
CA LEU A 345 11.93 6.82 33.52
C LEU A 345 11.88 5.42 32.89
N LEU A 346 11.21 4.45 33.53
CA LEU A 346 11.01 3.11 32.98
C LEU A 346 10.19 3.14 31.68
N GLY A 347 9.13 3.97 31.64
CA GLY A 347 8.35 4.19 30.42
C GLY A 347 9.19 4.82 29.31
N GLY A 348 10.08 5.75 29.64
CA GLY A 348 11.05 6.33 28.71
C GLY A 348 12.02 5.29 28.15
N GLY A 349 12.62 4.47 29.01
CA GLY A 349 13.49 3.37 28.62
C GLY A 349 12.77 2.33 27.74
N LEU A 350 11.54 1.96 28.11
CA LEU A 350 10.68 1.08 27.30
C LEU A 350 10.38 1.69 25.92
N THR A 351 10.10 3.00 25.87
CA THR A 351 9.85 3.70 24.58
C THR A 351 11.08 3.68 23.69
N LEU A 352 12.27 3.91 24.22
CA LEU A 352 13.52 3.85 23.46
C LEU A 352 13.84 2.42 23.00
N ALA A 353 13.67 1.43 23.88
CA ALA A 353 13.82 0.02 23.53
C ALA A 353 12.84 -0.39 22.42
N PHE A 354 11.59 0.07 22.51
CA PHE A 354 10.57 -0.14 21.49
C PHE A 354 11.00 0.41 20.12
N VAL A 355 11.53 1.65 20.05
CA VAL A 355 12.03 2.23 18.78
C VAL A 355 13.15 1.39 18.19
N VAL A 356 14.06 0.89 19.00
CA VAL A 356 15.20 0.07 18.52
C VAL A 356 14.73 -1.28 17.98
N VAL A 357 13.83 -1.96 18.70
CA VAL A 357 13.35 -3.31 18.35
C VAL A 357 12.39 -3.26 17.16
N CYS A 358 11.47 -2.28 17.13
CA CYS A 358 10.47 -2.13 16.08
C CYS A 358 10.99 -1.38 14.84
N ARG A 359 12.21 -0.85 14.90
CA ARG A 359 12.84 0.02 13.92
C ARG A 359 12.25 1.46 13.90
N PRO A 360 13.04 2.46 13.48
CA PRO A 360 12.62 3.87 13.51
C PRO A 360 11.71 4.25 12.33
N GLU A 361 10.61 3.54 12.14
CA GLU A 361 9.60 3.93 11.16
C GLU A 361 8.89 5.25 11.55
N PRO A 362 8.36 6.03 10.59
CA PRO A 362 7.74 7.33 10.86
C PRO A 362 6.63 7.29 11.91
N SER A 363 5.81 6.24 11.92
CA SER A 363 4.73 6.03 12.91
C SER A 363 5.27 5.74 14.30
N VAL A 364 6.33 4.94 14.39
CA VAL A 364 7.03 4.58 15.63
C VAL A 364 7.71 5.79 16.24
N LEU A 365 8.45 6.56 15.43
CA LEU A 365 9.12 7.80 15.87
C LEU A 365 8.12 8.82 16.40
N ARG A 366 7.01 9.07 15.69
CA ARG A 366 5.97 9.98 16.15
C ARG A 366 5.39 9.53 17.51
N ALA A 367 5.05 8.25 17.62
CA ALA A 367 4.49 7.71 18.86
C ALA A 367 5.49 7.78 20.01
N ALA A 368 6.76 7.52 19.75
CA ALA A 368 7.82 7.62 20.76
C ALA A 368 7.99 9.05 21.26
N VAL A 369 8.06 10.05 20.39
CA VAL A 369 8.20 11.45 20.78
C VAL A 369 6.96 11.92 21.55
N CYS A 370 5.74 11.60 21.09
CA CYS A 370 4.51 11.90 21.82
C CYS A 370 4.49 11.22 23.20
N GLY A 371 4.90 9.96 23.26
CA GLY A 371 5.00 9.19 24.50
C GLY A 371 6.00 9.80 25.49
N LEU A 372 7.19 10.15 25.01
CA LEU A 372 8.23 10.78 25.83
C LEU A 372 7.80 12.17 26.38
N ILE A 373 7.13 12.99 25.55
CA ILE A 373 6.57 14.28 25.99
C ILE A 373 5.50 14.05 27.08
N THR A 374 4.64 13.04 26.88
CA THR A 374 3.61 12.68 27.87
C THR A 374 4.22 12.16 29.17
N LEU A 375 5.25 11.31 29.09
CA LEU A 375 5.97 10.78 30.24
C LEU A 375 6.70 11.90 31.01
N LEU A 376 7.29 12.84 30.29
CA LEU A 376 7.93 14.03 30.88
C LEU A 376 6.90 14.90 31.64
N ALA A 377 5.71 15.11 31.04
CA ALA A 377 4.63 15.83 31.73
C ALA A 377 4.18 15.10 32.99
N ILE A 378 4.10 13.76 32.97
CA ILE A 378 3.80 12.95 34.17
C ILE A 378 4.89 13.10 35.22
N GLY A 379 6.15 12.94 34.86
CA GLY A 379 7.29 13.01 35.77
C GLY A 379 7.47 14.38 36.41
N THR A 380 7.07 15.46 35.72
CA THR A 380 7.11 16.85 36.18
C THR A 380 5.81 17.35 36.84
N GLY A 381 4.78 16.47 36.92
CA GLY A 381 3.49 16.84 37.52
C GLY A 381 2.67 17.88 36.74
N ARG A 382 3.00 18.08 35.45
CA ARG A 382 2.28 19.03 34.59
C ARG A 382 1.01 18.39 34.01
N ARG A 383 0.02 19.24 33.65
CA ARG A 383 -1.20 18.78 32.97
C ARG A 383 -0.88 18.14 31.62
N ARG A 384 -1.56 17.06 31.29
CA ARG A 384 -1.42 16.37 30.04
C ARG A 384 -2.31 17.02 28.99
N SER A 385 -1.74 17.33 27.83
CA SER A 385 -2.50 17.73 26.67
C SER A 385 -1.91 17.03 25.45
N LEU A 386 -2.70 16.17 24.81
CA LEU A 386 -2.24 15.31 23.72
C LEU A 386 -2.09 16.07 22.40
N ILE A 387 -2.90 17.12 22.17
CA ILE A 387 -2.81 17.91 20.94
C ILE A 387 -1.51 18.72 20.89
N PRO A 388 -1.11 19.49 21.91
CA PRO A 388 0.21 20.11 21.95
C PRO A 388 1.36 19.10 21.88
N ALA A 389 1.23 17.92 22.48
CA ALA A 389 2.24 16.88 22.40
C ALA A 389 2.40 16.37 20.95
N LEU A 390 1.29 16.16 20.24
CA LEU A 390 1.30 15.78 18.82
C LEU A 390 1.93 16.90 17.97
N ALA A 391 1.53 18.14 18.17
CA ALA A 391 2.08 19.29 17.44
C ALA A 391 3.59 19.47 17.69
N ALA A 392 4.03 19.33 18.95
CA ALA A 392 5.46 19.36 19.29
C ALA A 392 6.23 18.19 18.68
N ALA A 393 5.66 16.99 18.65
CA ALA A 393 6.26 15.84 17.99
C ALA A 393 6.42 16.06 16.47
N VAL A 394 5.40 16.60 15.81
CA VAL A 394 5.48 16.95 14.38
C VAL A 394 6.59 17.97 14.15
N LEU A 395 6.63 19.06 14.96
CA LEU A 395 7.64 20.10 14.86
C LEU A 395 9.06 19.51 14.98
N LEU A 396 9.31 18.78 16.07
CA LEU A 396 10.63 18.21 16.37
C LEU A 396 11.07 17.21 15.30
N LEU A 397 10.18 16.32 14.87
CA LEU A 397 10.51 15.29 13.90
C LEU A 397 10.76 15.87 12.51
N VAL A 398 9.99 16.87 12.08
CA VAL A 398 10.21 17.51 10.78
C VAL A 398 11.48 18.35 10.76
N LEU A 399 11.86 18.97 11.88
CA LEU A 399 13.14 19.66 12.01
C LEU A 399 14.32 18.70 12.04
N TYR A 400 14.17 17.52 12.66
CA TYR A 400 15.18 16.47 12.71
C TYR A 400 15.38 15.77 11.37
N ASP A 401 14.29 15.40 10.71
CA ASP A 401 14.29 14.74 9.41
C ASP A 401 13.23 15.38 8.49
N PRO A 402 13.61 16.35 7.66
CA PRO A 402 12.68 17.07 6.80
C PRO A 402 11.97 16.19 5.76
N TRP A 403 12.53 15.02 5.40
CA TRP A 403 11.87 14.09 4.47
C TRP A 403 10.60 13.47 5.04
N LEU A 404 10.45 13.45 6.38
CA LEU A 404 9.20 13.06 7.02
C LEU A 404 8.02 13.93 6.56
N SER A 405 8.27 15.20 6.20
CA SER A 405 7.23 16.10 5.69
C SER A 405 6.58 15.62 4.39
N ARG A 406 7.26 14.78 3.61
CA ARG A 406 6.76 14.15 2.39
C ARG A 406 6.41 12.67 2.55
N SER A 407 6.65 12.10 3.72
CA SER A 407 6.31 10.71 4.01
C SER A 407 4.79 10.54 4.16
N HIS A 408 4.18 9.76 3.28
CA HIS A 408 2.76 9.43 3.37
C HIS A 408 2.42 8.67 4.67
N GLY A 409 3.32 7.79 5.13
CA GLY A 409 3.16 7.09 6.41
C GLY A 409 3.16 8.04 7.59
N PHE A 410 4.01 9.08 7.60
CA PHE A 410 4.01 10.12 8.62
C PHE A 410 2.72 10.95 8.57
N ALA A 411 2.30 11.37 7.37
CA ALA A 411 1.07 12.13 7.17
C ALA A 411 -0.17 11.38 7.67
N LEU A 412 -0.34 10.12 7.25
CA LEU A 412 -1.45 9.27 7.70
C LEU A 412 -1.43 9.07 9.21
N SER A 413 -0.25 8.87 9.81
CA SER A 413 -0.10 8.68 11.25
C SER A 413 -0.50 9.93 12.05
N VAL A 414 -0.10 11.12 11.59
CA VAL A 414 -0.48 12.39 12.23
C VAL A 414 -1.96 12.68 12.05
N LEU A 415 -2.49 12.50 10.84
CA LEU A 415 -3.90 12.72 10.52
C LEU A 415 -4.81 11.78 11.31
N ALA A 416 -4.50 10.49 11.36
CA ALA A 416 -5.26 9.52 12.14
C ALA A 416 -5.28 9.89 13.61
N THR A 417 -4.11 10.22 14.20
CA THR A 417 -4.03 10.64 15.61
C THR A 417 -4.80 11.94 15.86
N GLY A 418 -4.69 12.92 14.96
CA GLY A 418 -5.48 14.15 15.02
C GLY A 418 -6.98 13.91 14.97
N ALA A 419 -7.42 13.01 14.08
CA ALA A 419 -8.83 12.62 13.97
C ALA A 419 -9.34 11.93 15.24
N LEU A 420 -8.53 11.03 15.83
CA LEU A 420 -8.87 10.35 17.10
C LEU A 420 -8.96 11.32 18.27
N LEU A 421 -8.16 12.39 18.28
CA LEU A 421 -8.19 13.38 19.35
C LEU A 421 -9.26 14.46 19.20
N THR A 422 -9.76 14.71 17.97
CA THR A 422 -10.64 15.85 17.69
C THR A 422 -12.03 15.46 17.18
N VAL A 423 -12.08 14.53 16.25
CA VAL A 423 -13.32 14.11 15.55
C VAL A 423 -13.99 12.95 16.26
N ALA A 424 -13.22 11.91 16.60
CA ALA A 424 -13.75 10.68 17.20
C ALA A 424 -14.54 10.91 18.47
N PRO A 425 -14.11 11.75 19.46
CA PRO A 425 -14.90 12.00 20.67
C PRO A 425 -16.27 12.61 20.36
N ARG A 426 -16.31 13.58 19.44
CA ARG A 426 -17.57 14.24 19.03
C ARG A 426 -18.55 13.28 18.37
N TRP A 427 -18.04 12.34 17.57
CA TRP A 427 -18.87 11.34 16.90
C TRP A 427 -19.32 10.26 17.88
N SER A 428 -18.44 9.84 18.78
CA SER A 428 -18.80 8.92 19.88
C SER A 428 -19.91 9.49 20.76
N ASP A 429 -19.79 10.75 21.21
CA ASP A 429 -20.83 11.43 21.97
C ASP A 429 -22.17 11.51 21.22
N ALA A 430 -22.10 11.76 19.90
CA ALA A 430 -23.30 11.79 19.06
C ALA A 430 -23.98 10.43 18.96
N LEU A 431 -23.21 9.33 18.90
CA LEU A 431 -23.72 7.95 18.89
C LEU A 431 -24.29 7.57 20.26
N GLN A 432 -23.62 7.92 21.36
CA GLN A 432 -24.10 7.66 22.72
C GLN A 432 -25.42 8.36 22.99
N ARG A 433 -25.60 9.62 22.55
CA ARG A 433 -26.88 10.33 22.59
C ARG A 433 -28.02 9.59 21.88
N ARG A 434 -27.67 8.68 20.93
CA ARG A 434 -28.62 7.80 20.23
C ARG A 434 -28.77 6.43 20.87
N ARG A 435 -28.31 6.28 22.13
CA ARG A 435 -28.38 5.04 22.93
C ARG A 435 -27.49 3.90 22.38
N VAL A 436 -26.48 4.21 21.56
CA VAL A 436 -25.44 3.20 21.20
C VAL A 436 -24.59 2.95 22.44
N PRO A 437 -24.30 1.68 22.80
CA PRO A 437 -23.46 1.36 23.95
C PRO A 437 -22.11 2.10 23.91
N PRO A 438 -21.61 2.65 25.03
CA PRO A 438 -20.44 3.52 25.04
C PRO A 438 -19.21 2.95 24.34
N ARG A 439 -18.87 1.69 24.62
CA ARG A 439 -17.71 1.02 24.00
C ARG A 439 -17.85 0.88 22.48
N LEU A 440 -19.06 0.55 22.01
CA LEU A 440 -19.33 0.45 20.57
C LEU A 440 -19.32 1.82 19.90
N ALA A 441 -19.86 2.85 20.58
CA ALA A 441 -19.84 4.23 20.09
C ALA A 441 -18.40 4.77 19.97
N GLU A 442 -17.54 4.46 20.93
CA GLU A 442 -16.11 4.82 20.90
C GLU A 442 -15.39 4.13 19.76
N ALA A 443 -15.57 2.82 19.58
CA ALA A 443 -14.94 2.05 18.53
C ALA A 443 -15.40 2.50 17.13
N LEU A 444 -16.73 2.68 16.94
CA LEU A 444 -17.30 3.20 15.68
C LEU A 444 -16.84 4.64 15.40
N GLY A 445 -16.84 5.50 16.42
CA GLY A 445 -16.38 6.89 16.31
C GLY A 445 -14.91 6.96 15.91
N ALA A 446 -14.06 6.13 16.50
CA ALA A 446 -12.64 6.06 16.20
C ALA A 446 -12.39 5.55 14.76
N ALA A 447 -12.98 4.40 14.40
CA ALA A 447 -12.81 3.83 13.07
C ALA A 447 -13.33 4.77 11.97
N ALA A 448 -14.53 5.33 12.14
CA ALA A 448 -15.11 6.26 11.18
C ALA A 448 -14.32 7.56 11.04
N ALA A 449 -13.86 8.15 12.16
CA ALA A 449 -13.06 9.39 12.14
C ALA A 449 -11.70 9.18 11.46
N ALA A 450 -11.01 8.07 11.77
CA ALA A 450 -9.74 7.73 11.14
C ALA A 450 -9.94 7.52 9.62
N GLN A 451 -10.96 6.75 9.24
CA GLN A 451 -11.28 6.49 7.83
C GLN A 451 -11.62 7.78 7.08
N ALA A 452 -12.49 8.63 7.63
CA ALA A 452 -12.92 9.87 7.00
C ALA A 452 -11.74 10.82 6.70
N VAL A 453 -10.76 10.88 7.59
CA VAL A 453 -9.61 11.79 7.46
C VAL A 453 -8.48 11.17 6.64
N CYS A 454 -8.26 9.86 6.72
CA CYS A 454 -7.15 9.18 6.03
C CYS A 454 -7.51 8.76 4.60
N ALA A 455 -8.76 8.41 4.31
CA ALA A 455 -9.17 7.91 3.00
C ALA A 455 -8.80 8.82 1.82
N PRO A 456 -8.94 10.16 1.88
CA PRO A 456 -8.50 11.04 0.79
C PRO A 456 -7.00 10.90 0.47
N VAL A 457 -6.15 10.71 1.50
CA VAL A 457 -4.71 10.52 1.29
C VAL A 457 -4.41 9.12 0.73
N VAL A 458 -5.11 8.10 1.21
CA VAL A 458 -4.97 6.73 0.71
C VAL A 458 -5.38 6.65 -0.77
N VAL A 459 -6.49 7.29 -1.15
CA VAL A 459 -6.96 7.33 -2.54
C VAL A 459 -5.97 8.00 -3.47
N MET A 460 -5.27 9.03 -3.02
CA MET A 460 -4.23 9.68 -3.83
C MET A 460 -3.16 8.69 -4.28
N LEU A 461 -2.89 7.66 -3.48
CA LEU A 461 -1.84 6.66 -3.72
C LEU A 461 -2.38 5.38 -4.37
N ALA A 462 -3.56 4.94 -3.94
CA ALA A 462 -4.10 3.63 -4.28
C ALA A 462 -5.13 3.65 -5.40
N SER A 463 -5.68 4.83 -5.76
CA SER A 463 -6.75 5.01 -6.76
C SER A 463 -7.99 4.14 -6.51
N ARG A 464 -8.28 3.85 -5.25
CA ARG A 464 -9.42 3.01 -4.83
C ARG A 464 -9.87 3.34 -3.41
N VAL A 465 -11.12 3.01 -3.10
CA VAL A 465 -11.74 3.15 -1.78
C VAL A 465 -12.19 1.78 -1.29
N SER A 466 -11.84 1.41 -0.07
CA SER A 466 -12.37 0.21 0.56
C SER A 466 -13.76 0.48 1.14
N LEU A 467 -14.76 -0.26 0.71
CA LEU A 467 -16.14 -0.18 1.22
C LEU A 467 -16.33 -1.00 2.50
N VAL A 468 -15.42 -1.93 2.76
CA VAL A 468 -15.45 -2.82 3.94
C VAL A 468 -14.51 -2.35 5.06
N ALA A 469 -13.82 -1.22 4.88
CA ALA A 469 -12.81 -0.72 5.82
C ALA A 469 -13.36 -0.59 7.26
N ILE A 470 -14.49 0.11 7.45
CA ILE A 470 -15.04 0.35 8.79
C ILE A 470 -15.42 -0.95 9.50
N PRO A 471 -16.24 -1.86 8.93
CA PRO A 471 -16.55 -3.12 9.59
C PRO A 471 -15.32 -4.00 9.82
N CYS A 472 -14.38 -4.08 8.88
CA CYS A 472 -13.16 -4.87 9.06
C CYS A 472 -12.28 -4.32 10.19
N ASN A 473 -12.11 -2.99 10.27
CA ASN A 473 -11.37 -2.35 11.36
C ASN A 473 -12.05 -2.59 12.72
N LEU A 474 -13.38 -2.44 12.80
CA LEU A 474 -14.12 -2.69 14.02
C LEU A 474 -13.98 -4.15 14.51
N LEU A 475 -14.03 -5.12 13.59
CA LEU A 475 -13.87 -6.53 13.89
C LEU A 475 -12.41 -6.92 14.23
N ALA A 476 -11.43 -6.22 13.69
CA ALA A 476 -10.02 -6.48 13.99
C ALA A 476 -9.56 -5.85 15.31
N GLU A 477 -10.08 -4.68 15.68
CA GLU A 477 -9.61 -3.81 16.77
C GLU A 477 -9.53 -4.54 18.12
N PHE A 478 -10.54 -5.32 18.50
CA PHE A 478 -10.53 -6.02 19.80
C PHE A 478 -9.48 -7.13 19.88
N ALA A 479 -8.98 -7.64 18.74
CA ALA A 479 -7.95 -8.66 18.68
C ALA A 479 -6.54 -8.07 18.71
N VAL A 480 -6.37 -6.78 18.40
CA VAL A 480 -5.06 -6.11 18.34
C VAL A 480 -4.38 -6.08 19.72
N ALA A 481 -5.09 -5.67 20.76
CA ALA A 481 -4.50 -5.55 22.10
C ALA A 481 -4.00 -6.89 22.65
N PRO A 482 -4.77 -7.99 22.67
CA PRO A 482 -4.28 -9.28 23.15
C PRO A 482 -3.13 -9.82 22.27
N ALA A 483 -3.19 -9.69 20.94
CA ALA A 483 -2.10 -10.08 20.07
C ALA A 483 -0.80 -9.32 20.38
N THR A 484 -0.93 -8.01 20.60
CA THR A 484 0.21 -7.12 20.92
C THR A 484 0.83 -7.48 22.26
N VAL A 485 0.04 -7.58 23.33
CA VAL A 485 0.55 -7.85 24.69
C VAL A 485 1.23 -9.21 24.77
N LEU A 486 0.54 -10.25 24.29
CA LEU A 486 1.09 -11.63 24.31
C LEU A 486 2.30 -11.76 23.37
N GLY A 487 2.28 -11.09 22.23
CA GLY A 487 3.39 -11.08 21.29
C GLY A 487 4.63 -10.37 21.85
N PHE A 488 4.49 -9.25 22.57
CA PHE A 488 5.61 -8.60 23.26
C PHE A 488 6.10 -9.41 24.45
N ALA A 489 5.23 -10.10 25.17
CA ALA A 489 5.63 -11.03 26.20
C ALA A 489 6.44 -12.21 25.61
N ALA A 490 5.98 -12.78 24.49
CA ALA A 490 6.73 -13.82 23.77
C ALA A 490 8.10 -13.30 23.28
N LEU A 491 8.14 -12.08 22.72
CA LEU A 491 9.38 -11.42 22.29
C LEU A 491 10.39 -11.29 23.45
N ALA A 492 9.93 -10.81 24.61
CA ALA A 492 10.78 -10.59 25.77
C ALA A 492 11.31 -11.89 26.38
N LEU A 493 10.50 -12.96 26.36
CA LEU A 493 10.85 -14.26 26.94
C LEU A 493 11.62 -15.18 25.99
N ALA A 494 11.58 -14.94 24.68
CA ALA A 494 12.25 -15.78 23.70
C ALA A 494 13.75 -16.02 23.95
N PRO A 495 14.56 -15.05 24.44
CA PRO A 495 15.98 -15.29 24.73
C PRO A 495 16.24 -16.16 25.97
N VAL A 496 15.30 -16.20 26.93
CA VAL A 496 15.48 -16.79 28.24
C VAL A 496 14.75 -18.14 28.36
N ALA A 497 13.52 -18.20 27.83
CA ALA A 497 12.62 -19.35 27.96
C ALA A 497 11.81 -19.56 26.67
N MET A 498 12.45 -20.13 25.64
CA MET A 498 11.80 -20.37 24.34
C MET A 498 10.48 -21.16 24.43
N PRO A 499 10.37 -22.26 25.24
CA PRO A 499 9.09 -22.97 25.35
C PRO A 499 7.93 -22.11 25.86
N VAL A 500 8.22 -21.19 26.80
CA VAL A 500 7.21 -20.23 27.30
C VAL A 500 6.86 -19.22 26.24
N ALA A 501 7.85 -18.72 25.48
CA ALA A 501 7.61 -17.82 24.36
C ALA A 501 6.75 -18.47 23.26
N GLU A 502 6.98 -19.76 22.96
CA GLU A 502 6.17 -20.54 22.01
C GLU A 502 4.73 -20.73 22.52
N LEU A 503 4.53 -20.98 23.81
CA LEU A 503 3.21 -21.07 24.41
C LEU A 503 2.47 -19.73 24.29
N LEU A 504 3.12 -18.63 24.65
CA LEU A 504 2.54 -17.28 24.50
C LEU A 504 2.24 -16.95 23.05
N ALA A 505 3.14 -17.30 22.12
CA ALA A 505 2.92 -17.12 20.69
C ALA A 505 1.73 -17.95 20.18
N ARG A 506 1.56 -19.20 20.68
CA ARG A 506 0.37 -20.02 20.34
C ARG A 506 -0.93 -19.35 20.77
N VAL A 507 -0.97 -18.82 21.98
CA VAL A 507 -2.17 -18.06 22.45
C VAL A 507 -2.35 -16.78 21.64
N ALA A 508 -1.28 -16.02 21.35
CA ALA A 508 -1.30 -14.83 20.52
C ALA A 508 -1.68 -15.12 19.04
N GLY A 509 -1.44 -16.36 18.61
CA GLY A 509 -1.80 -16.83 17.27
C GLY A 509 -3.31 -16.80 16.99
N TRP A 510 -4.15 -16.94 18.01
CA TRP A 510 -5.60 -16.89 17.85
C TRP A 510 -6.10 -15.49 17.45
N PRO A 511 -5.80 -14.42 18.22
CA PRO A 511 -6.19 -13.08 17.79
C PRO A 511 -5.48 -12.63 16.50
N ALA A 512 -4.24 -13.04 16.25
CA ALA A 512 -3.57 -12.78 14.97
C ALA A 512 -4.27 -13.50 13.80
N GLY A 513 -4.65 -14.77 13.99
CA GLY A 513 -5.43 -15.54 13.01
C GLY A 513 -6.82 -14.94 12.76
N TRP A 514 -7.47 -14.41 13.78
CA TRP A 514 -8.73 -13.70 13.64
C TRP A 514 -8.58 -12.47 12.74
N ILE A 515 -7.58 -11.61 13.00
CA ILE A 515 -7.32 -10.43 12.17
C ILE A 515 -7.09 -10.84 10.70
N ALA A 516 -6.29 -11.89 10.46
CA ALA A 516 -6.05 -12.41 9.12
C ALA A 516 -7.35 -12.93 8.46
N SER A 517 -8.21 -13.62 9.23
CA SER A 517 -9.50 -14.12 8.73
C SER A 517 -10.46 -12.99 8.37
N VAL A 518 -10.52 -11.92 9.18
CA VAL A 518 -11.30 -10.71 8.87
C VAL A 518 -10.79 -10.06 7.59
N ALA A 519 -9.47 -9.91 7.43
CA ALA A 519 -8.88 -9.36 6.22
C ALA A 519 -9.21 -10.20 4.97
N ARG A 520 -9.09 -11.54 5.06
CA ARG A 520 -9.42 -12.44 3.96
C ARG A 520 -10.90 -12.42 3.62
N ALA A 521 -11.77 -12.51 4.63
CA ALA A 521 -13.21 -12.50 4.42
C ALA A 521 -13.66 -11.16 3.82
N GLY A 522 -13.25 -10.03 4.42
CA GLY A 522 -13.58 -8.70 3.90
C GLY A 522 -13.00 -8.45 2.50
N GLY A 523 -11.73 -8.81 2.27
CA GLY A 523 -11.07 -8.63 0.98
C GLY A 523 -11.57 -9.55 -0.14
N SER A 524 -12.23 -10.66 0.20
CA SER A 524 -12.81 -11.58 -0.79
C SER A 524 -14.17 -11.14 -1.31
N LEU A 525 -14.82 -10.17 -0.67
CA LEU A 525 -16.14 -9.69 -1.11
C LEU A 525 -16.03 -9.00 -2.48
N PRO A 526 -16.94 -9.25 -3.41
CA PRO A 526 -16.86 -8.73 -4.80
C PRO A 526 -16.77 -7.21 -4.90
N GLY A 527 -17.40 -6.48 -3.96
CA GLY A 527 -17.38 -5.03 -3.88
C GLY A 527 -16.54 -4.48 -2.73
N ALA A 528 -15.55 -5.25 -2.21
CA ALA A 528 -14.70 -4.79 -1.12
C ALA A 528 -13.97 -3.48 -1.44
N GLU A 529 -13.54 -3.32 -2.69
CA GLU A 529 -12.89 -2.13 -3.22
C GLU A 529 -13.74 -1.51 -4.33
N ALA A 530 -13.81 -0.18 -4.38
CA ALA A 530 -14.35 0.59 -5.48
C ALA A 530 -13.22 1.39 -6.13
N ASP A 531 -13.12 1.34 -7.46
CA ASP A 531 -12.17 2.16 -8.20
C ASP A 531 -12.55 3.64 -8.05
N TRP A 532 -11.55 4.48 -7.85
CA TRP A 532 -11.71 5.90 -7.62
C TRP A 532 -10.62 6.68 -8.37
N PRO A 533 -10.92 7.87 -8.90
CA PRO A 533 -9.89 8.68 -9.53
C PRO A 533 -8.69 8.88 -8.59
N GLY A 534 -7.50 8.59 -9.08
CA GLY A 534 -6.26 8.75 -8.31
C GLY A 534 -5.75 10.19 -8.27
N GLY A 535 -4.61 10.37 -7.57
CA GLY A 535 -3.92 11.65 -7.50
C GLY A 535 -4.68 12.73 -6.71
N ARG A 536 -4.25 13.99 -6.87
CA ARG A 536 -4.79 15.12 -6.10
C ARG A 536 -6.27 15.40 -6.36
N ARG A 537 -6.74 15.22 -7.61
CA ARG A 537 -8.15 15.45 -7.98
C ARG A 537 -9.08 14.46 -7.27
N GLY A 538 -8.73 13.18 -7.27
CA GLY A 538 -9.53 12.17 -6.59
C GLY A 538 -9.54 12.34 -5.08
N ALA A 539 -8.41 12.75 -4.48
CA ALA A 539 -8.32 13.06 -3.06
C ALA A 539 -9.24 14.23 -2.66
N LEU A 540 -9.24 15.31 -3.44
CA LEU A 540 -10.11 16.47 -3.19
C LEU A 540 -11.59 16.12 -3.36
N LEU A 541 -11.93 15.33 -4.37
CA LEU A 541 -13.31 14.87 -4.61
C LEU A 541 -13.79 14.00 -3.42
N LEU A 542 -12.95 13.06 -2.95
CA LEU A 542 -13.33 12.22 -1.81
C LEU A 542 -13.41 13.04 -0.52
N ALA A 543 -12.51 14.00 -0.30
CA ALA A 543 -12.58 14.90 0.86
C ALA A 543 -13.88 15.72 0.84
N ALA A 544 -14.25 16.29 -0.30
CA ALA A 544 -15.50 17.03 -0.46
C ALA A 544 -16.72 16.14 -0.19
N LEU A 545 -16.74 14.93 -0.74
CA LEU A 545 -17.80 13.94 -0.48
C LEU A 545 -17.87 13.57 1.01
N THR A 546 -16.74 13.34 1.66
CA THR A 546 -16.70 13.01 3.09
C THR A 546 -17.26 14.15 3.94
N VAL A 547 -16.91 15.39 3.64
CA VAL A 547 -17.47 16.57 4.30
C VAL A 547 -18.97 16.66 4.08
N LEU A 548 -19.43 16.48 2.85
CA LEU A 548 -20.88 16.48 2.51
C LEU A 548 -21.64 15.42 3.28
N VAL A 549 -21.12 14.20 3.32
CA VAL A 549 -21.70 13.10 4.10
C VAL A 549 -21.73 13.44 5.60
N ALA A 550 -20.64 13.99 6.14
CA ALA A 550 -20.58 14.37 7.55
C ALA A 550 -21.59 15.49 7.91
N LEU A 551 -21.78 16.47 7.04
CA LEU A 551 -22.75 17.56 7.22
C LEU A 551 -24.20 17.06 7.08
N SER A 552 -24.46 16.18 6.13
CA SER A 552 -25.80 15.62 5.90
C SER A 552 -26.17 14.52 6.87
N ALA A 553 -25.18 13.87 7.51
CA ALA A 553 -25.38 12.72 8.41
C ALA A 553 -26.39 13.00 9.52
N ARG A 554 -26.45 14.21 10.07
CA ARG A 554 -27.43 14.60 11.10
C ARG A 554 -28.85 14.62 10.55
N ARG A 555 -29.06 15.07 9.29
CA ARG A 555 -30.36 15.12 8.62
C ARG A 555 -30.82 13.71 8.23
N VAL A 556 -29.93 12.98 7.54
CA VAL A 556 -30.17 11.60 7.09
C VAL A 556 -30.53 10.69 8.29
N ALA A 557 -29.79 10.81 9.35
CA ALA A 557 -30.01 9.99 10.54
C ALA A 557 -31.29 10.31 11.34
N ARG A 558 -32.09 11.33 10.97
CA ARG A 558 -33.45 11.58 11.49
C ARG A 558 -34.49 10.73 10.77
N HIS A 559 -34.13 10.18 9.61
CA HIS A 559 -35.05 9.39 8.79
C HIS A 559 -34.57 7.92 8.75
N PRO A 560 -35.10 7.04 9.59
CA PRO A 560 -34.62 5.65 9.69
C PRO A 560 -34.73 4.89 8.37
N TRP A 561 -35.72 5.18 7.56
CA TRP A 561 -35.89 4.59 6.24
C TRP A 561 -34.77 4.96 5.25
N ILE A 562 -34.26 6.21 5.31
CA ILE A 562 -33.12 6.62 4.50
C ILE A 562 -31.85 5.88 4.96
N CYS A 563 -31.66 5.75 6.28
CA CYS A 563 -30.54 4.99 6.82
C CYS A 563 -30.59 3.53 6.38
N SER A 564 -31.77 2.90 6.42
CA SER A 564 -31.98 1.52 5.98
C SER A 564 -31.73 1.37 4.47
N ALA A 565 -32.21 2.32 3.67
CA ALA A 565 -31.99 2.32 2.23
C ALA A 565 -30.49 2.48 1.88
N VAL A 566 -29.78 3.40 2.55
CA VAL A 566 -28.32 3.59 2.36
C VAL A 566 -27.56 2.34 2.80
N ALA A 567 -27.91 1.74 3.93
CA ALA A 567 -27.29 0.50 4.41
C ALA A 567 -27.51 -0.64 3.40
N LEU A 568 -28.75 -0.81 2.89
CA LEU A 568 -29.07 -1.81 1.87
C LEU A 568 -28.26 -1.58 0.58
N LEU A 569 -28.18 -0.33 0.10
CA LEU A 569 -27.40 0.00 -1.08
C LEU A 569 -25.91 -0.30 -0.89
N LEU A 570 -25.35 -0.01 0.28
CA LEU A 570 -23.97 -0.35 0.60
C LEU A 570 -23.75 -1.87 0.66
N ILE A 571 -24.66 -2.60 1.26
CA ILE A 571 -24.63 -4.07 1.29
C ILE A 571 -24.68 -4.63 -0.14
N LEU A 572 -25.58 -4.15 -0.97
CA LEU A 572 -25.68 -4.57 -2.38
C LEU A 572 -24.42 -4.19 -3.19
N ALA A 573 -23.85 -3.01 -2.93
CA ALA A 573 -22.61 -2.57 -3.56
C ALA A 573 -21.40 -3.43 -3.17
N VAL A 574 -21.37 -3.93 -1.92
CA VAL A 574 -20.31 -4.82 -1.43
C VAL A 574 -20.51 -6.26 -1.91
N LEU A 575 -21.72 -6.78 -1.80
CA LEU A 575 -22.00 -8.18 -2.16
C LEU A 575 -22.05 -8.39 -3.68
N ARG A 576 -22.45 -7.37 -4.44
CA ARG A 576 -22.59 -7.40 -5.91
C ARG A 576 -23.24 -8.69 -6.39
N PRO A 577 -24.46 -9.00 -5.98
CA PRO A 577 -25.09 -10.26 -6.38
C PRO A 577 -25.16 -10.34 -7.92
N VAL A 578 -24.74 -11.47 -8.47
CA VAL A 578 -24.60 -11.69 -9.93
C VAL A 578 -25.86 -11.34 -10.72
N PRO A 579 -27.10 -11.69 -10.26
CA PRO A 579 -28.29 -11.29 -10.98
C PRO A 579 -28.46 -9.78 -11.10
N LEU A 580 -28.19 -9.04 -9.99
CA LEU A 580 -28.33 -7.58 -9.97
C LEU A 580 -27.27 -6.91 -10.86
N THR A 581 -26.01 -7.38 -10.79
CA THR A 581 -24.94 -6.83 -11.65
C THR A 581 -25.24 -7.08 -13.12
N ARG A 582 -25.74 -8.24 -13.52
CA ARG A 582 -26.14 -8.53 -14.90
C ARG A 582 -27.27 -7.61 -15.38
N ILE A 583 -28.29 -7.38 -14.55
CA ILE A 583 -29.40 -6.47 -14.89
C ILE A 583 -28.89 -5.04 -15.08
N LEU A 584 -28.05 -4.55 -14.18
CA LEU A 584 -27.56 -3.17 -14.22
C LEU A 584 -26.54 -2.91 -15.33
N THR A 585 -25.60 -3.83 -15.53
CA THR A 585 -24.52 -3.67 -16.52
C THR A 585 -24.84 -4.27 -17.88
N ARG A 586 -25.86 -5.12 -17.96
CA ARG A 586 -26.17 -5.97 -19.13
C ARG A 586 -24.97 -6.79 -19.61
N TRP A 587 -24.03 -7.07 -18.68
CA TRP A 587 -22.79 -7.83 -18.95
C TRP A 587 -22.71 -9.09 -18.06
N PRO A 588 -22.28 -10.25 -18.61
CA PRO A 588 -22.18 -10.50 -20.05
C PRO A 588 -23.56 -10.52 -20.70
N PRO A 589 -23.64 -10.32 -22.05
CA PRO A 589 -24.89 -10.47 -22.78
C PRO A 589 -25.40 -11.91 -22.64
N PRO A 590 -26.71 -12.14 -22.73
CA PRO A 590 -27.22 -13.51 -22.78
C PRO A 590 -26.59 -14.25 -23.95
N ASP A 591 -26.45 -15.56 -23.82
CA ASP A 591 -25.94 -16.48 -24.84
C ASP A 591 -24.54 -16.09 -25.40
N TRP A 592 -23.70 -15.47 -24.57
CA TRP A 592 -22.32 -15.21 -24.96
C TRP A 592 -21.57 -16.53 -25.18
N ALA A 593 -20.79 -16.60 -26.26
CA ALA A 593 -20.02 -17.78 -26.66
C ALA A 593 -18.52 -17.63 -26.38
N PHE A 594 -18.01 -16.41 -26.49
CA PHE A 594 -16.60 -16.08 -26.29
C PHE A 594 -16.48 -14.75 -25.55
N ALA A 595 -15.53 -14.65 -24.63
CA ALA A 595 -15.20 -13.39 -23.95
C ALA A 595 -13.68 -13.19 -23.90
N MET A 596 -13.24 -11.97 -24.15
CA MET A 596 -11.87 -11.49 -23.97
C MET A 596 -11.84 -10.58 -22.75
N CYS A 597 -11.08 -10.96 -21.73
CA CYS A 597 -10.95 -10.24 -20.49
C CYS A 597 -10.03 -9.03 -20.63
N ASP A 598 -10.34 -7.92 -19.98
CA ASP A 598 -9.37 -6.83 -19.80
C ASP A 598 -8.46 -7.19 -18.62
N VAL A 599 -7.32 -7.78 -18.92
CA VAL A 599 -6.30 -8.19 -17.95
C VAL A 599 -5.04 -7.31 -17.98
N GLY A 600 -5.11 -6.17 -18.67
CA GLY A 600 -3.96 -5.33 -18.95
C GLY A 600 -3.15 -5.88 -20.13
N GLN A 601 -1.81 -5.69 -20.10
CA GLN A 601 -0.94 -6.25 -21.15
C GLN A 601 -0.79 -7.75 -20.91
N GLY A 602 -1.40 -8.57 -21.80
CA GLY A 602 -1.44 -10.02 -21.72
C GLY A 602 -2.78 -10.58 -22.21
N ASP A 603 -2.93 -11.89 -22.17
CA ASP A 603 -4.11 -12.58 -22.67
C ASP A 603 -4.86 -13.31 -21.55
N ALA A 604 -6.18 -13.20 -21.58
CA ALA A 604 -7.10 -14.10 -20.89
C ALA A 604 -8.43 -14.12 -21.65
N THR A 605 -8.78 -15.27 -22.18
CA THR A 605 -10.03 -15.44 -22.94
C THR A 605 -10.83 -16.63 -22.41
N VAL A 606 -12.13 -16.59 -22.57
CA VAL A 606 -13.05 -17.57 -22.02
C VAL A 606 -14.05 -18.00 -23.09
N LEU A 607 -14.18 -19.29 -23.28
CA LEU A 607 -15.20 -19.92 -24.11
C LEU A 607 -16.31 -20.48 -23.21
N ALA A 608 -17.56 -20.12 -23.45
CA ALA A 608 -18.71 -20.62 -22.69
C ALA A 608 -18.93 -22.11 -22.94
N ALA A 609 -18.81 -22.91 -21.87
CA ALA A 609 -18.95 -24.36 -21.94
C ALA A 609 -20.30 -24.88 -21.41
N GLY A 610 -21.07 -24.03 -20.78
CA GLY A 610 -22.36 -24.29 -20.14
C GLY A 610 -22.63 -23.29 -19.02
N ASP A 611 -23.72 -23.51 -18.27
CA ASP A 611 -24.09 -22.63 -17.18
C ASP A 611 -23.04 -22.63 -16.05
N GLY A 612 -22.38 -21.48 -15.87
CA GLY A 612 -21.30 -21.33 -14.89
C GLY A 612 -19.99 -22.06 -15.26
N GLU A 613 -19.90 -22.67 -16.45
CA GLU A 613 -18.71 -23.36 -16.94
C GLU A 613 -18.03 -22.61 -18.08
N GLY A 614 -16.71 -22.57 -18.07
CA GLY A 614 -15.93 -21.95 -19.12
C GLY A 614 -14.58 -22.64 -19.35
N VAL A 615 -14.19 -22.81 -20.61
CA VAL A 615 -12.81 -23.14 -20.97
C VAL A 615 -12.04 -21.84 -21.03
N VAL A 616 -11.00 -21.74 -20.22
CA VAL A 616 -10.16 -20.54 -20.13
C VAL A 616 -8.90 -20.74 -20.94
N ILE A 617 -8.54 -19.76 -21.76
CA ILE A 617 -7.30 -19.76 -22.55
C ILE A 617 -6.49 -18.56 -22.08
N ASP A 618 -5.32 -18.85 -21.51
CA ASP A 618 -4.42 -17.94 -20.82
C ASP A 618 -5.05 -17.25 -19.60
N THR A 619 -4.24 -16.61 -18.79
CA THR A 619 -4.68 -16.08 -17.48
C THR A 619 -4.31 -14.62 -17.25
N GLY A 620 -3.58 -14.01 -18.17
CA GLY A 620 -3.05 -12.67 -18.00
C GLY A 620 -1.93 -12.54 -16.95
N PRO A 621 -1.46 -11.33 -16.70
CA PRO A 621 -0.37 -11.05 -15.77
C PRO A 621 -0.80 -10.94 -14.32
N ASP A 622 -2.06 -10.54 -14.04
CA ASP A 622 -2.56 -10.24 -12.69
C ASP A 622 -3.69 -11.19 -12.27
N PRO A 623 -3.47 -12.00 -11.20
CA PRO A 623 -4.49 -12.91 -10.68
C PRO A 623 -5.83 -12.23 -10.31
N ARG A 624 -5.81 -10.95 -9.93
CA ARG A 624 -7.03 -10.23 -9.55
C ARG A 624 -7.87 -9.88 -10.76
N LEU A 625 -7.24 -9.51 -11.87
CA LEU A 625 -7.94 -9.18 -13.11
C LEU A 625 -8.57 -10.44 -13.73
N ALA A 626 -7.81 -11.54 -13.74
CA ALA A 626 -8.32 -12.84 -14.16
C ALA A 626 -9.54 -13.28 -13.32
N ASP A 627 -9.41 -13.24 -11.99
CA ASP A 627 -10.47 -13.60 -11.06
C ASP A 627 -11.72 -12.70 -11.21
N ARG A 628 -11.52 -11.39 -11.38
CA ARG A 628 -12.61 -10.43 -11.62
C ARG A 628 -13.39 -10.77 -12.88
N CYS A 629 -12.69 -10.96 -13.99
CA CYS A 629 -13.33 -11.30 -15.27
C CYS A 629 -14.17 -12.58 -15.16
N LEU A 630 -13.62 -13.63 -14.59
CA LEU A 630 -14.33 -14.90 -14.45
C LEU A 630 -15.54 -14.80 -13.52
N ARG A 631 -15.46 -14.00 -12.45
CA ARG A 631 -16.63 -13.71 -11.60
C ARG A 631 -17.71 -12.92 -12.35
N ASP A 632 -17.31 -11.93 -13.11
CA ASP A 632 -18.23 -11.09 -13.88
C ASP A 632 -18.94 -11.90 -14.97
N LEU A 633 -18.26 -12.87 -15.55
CA LEU A 633 -18.83 -13.85 -16.48
C LEU A 633 -19.69 -14.93 -15.77
N GLY A 634 -19.60 -15.01 -14.44
CA GLY A 634 -20.33 -16.01 -13.65
C GLY A 634 -19.71 -17.40 -13.71
N ILE A 635 -18.41 -17.51 -14.03
CA ILE A 635 -17.71 -18.79 -14.13
C ILE A 635 -17.36 -19.31 -12.72
N THR A 636 -17.89 -20.49 -12.39
CA THR A 636 -17.64 -21.21 -11.14
C THR A 636 -16.85 -22.50 -11.35
N ARG A 637 -16.85 -23.03 -12.57
CA ARG A 637 -16.13 -24.24 -12.96
C ARG A 637 -15.37 -24.03 -14.26
N VAL A 638 -14.12 -24.48 -14.28
CA VAL A 638 -13.21 -24.43 -15.43
C VAL A 638 -12.82 -25.86 -15.80
N PRO A 639 -13.56 -26.54 -16.67
CA PRO A 639 -13.24 -27.92 -17.05
C PRO A 639 -11.81 -28.06 -17.61
N LEU A 640 -11.37 -27.05 -18.36
CA LEU A 640 -10.02 -26.95 -18.91
C LEU A 640 -9.51 -25.53 -18.89
N LEU A 641 -8.30 -25.34 -18.36
CA LEU A 641 -7.49 -24.16 -18.56
C LEU A 641 -6.38 -24.49 -19.56
N LEU A 642 -6.30 -23.76 -20.67
CA LEU A 642 -5.24 -23.90 -21.65
C LEU A 642 -4.29 -22.71 -21.53
N LEU A 643 -3.00 -22.98 -21.39
CA LEU A 643 -1.93 -21.99 -21.43
C LEU A 643 -1.23 -22.12 -22.78
N THR A 644 -1.31 -21.08 -23.60
CA THR A 644 -0.79 -21.10 -24.96
C THR A 644 0.72 -21.25 -24.97
N HIS A 645 1.40 -20.51 -24.07
CA HIS A 645 2.84 -20.56 -23.82
C HIS A 645 3.15 -20.02 -22.42
N PHE A 646 4.43 -20.04 -22.01
CA PHE A 646 4.77 -19.73 -20.62
C PHE A 646 5.23 -18.29 -20.37
N HIS A 647 5.01 -17.32 -21.25
CA HIS A 647 5.30 -15.93 -20.91
C HIS A 647 4.48 -15.43 -19.73
N ALA A 648 5.04 -14.48 -18.99
CA ALA A 648 4.48 -14.04 -17.70
C ALA A 648 3.10 -13.39 -17.86
N ASP A 649 2.84 -12.70 -18.94
CA ASP A 649 1.59 -12.05 -19.29
C ASP A 649 0.48 -13.01 -19.76
N HIS A 650 0.79 -14.32 -19.87
CA HIS A 650 -0.17 -15.38 -20.14
C HIS A 650 -0.42 -16.28 -18.94
N VAL A 651 0.57 -16.47 -18.03
CA VAL A 651 0.48 -17.49 -16.97
C VAL A 651 0.40 -16.95 -15.56
N ARG A 652 0.79 -15.71 -15.30
CA ARG A 652 0.89 -15.18 -13.92
C ARG A 652 -0.46 -14.98 -13.24
N GLY A 653 -1.53 -14.84 -14.00
CA GLY A 653 -2.90 -14.79 -13.49
C GLY A 653 -3.45 -16.11 -12.97
N LEU A 654 -2.74 -17.24 -13.16
CA LEU A 654 -3.18 -18.60 -12.79
C LEU A 654 -3.77 -18.70 -11.36
N PRO A 655 -3.19 -18.12 -10.29
CA PRO A 655 -3.80 -18.18 -8.95
C PRO A 655 -5.19 -17.52 -8.91
N GLY A 656 -5.48 -16.57 -9.80
CA GLY A 656 -6.79 -15.93 -9.92
C GLY A 656 -7.84 -16.84 -10.52
N VAL A 657 -7.46 -17.63 -11.52
CA VAL A 657 -8.35 -18.63 -12.14
C VAL A 657 -8.71 -19.73 -11.15
N LEU A 658 -7.73 -20.17 -10.36
CA LEU A 658 -7.89 -21.24 -9.35
C LEU A 658 -8.69 -20.78 -8.13
N ARG A 659 -8.85 -19.49 -7.90
CA ARG A 659 -9.50 -18.96 -6.69
C ARG A 659 -11.01 -19.21 -6.68
N GLY A 660 -11.44 -20.10 -5.77
CA GLY A 660 -12.87 -20.39 -5.55
C GLY A 660 -13.55 -21.11 -6.72
N ARG A 661 -12.79 -21.73 -7.61
CA ARG A 661 -13.30 -22.47 -8.77
C ARG A 661 -12.78 -23.90 -8.82
N ALA A 662 -13.61 -24.80 -9.29
CA ALA A 662 -13.19 -26.15 -9.61
C ALA A 662 -12.51 -26.13 -11.00
N VAL A 663 -11.21 -26.43 -11.06
CA VAL A 663 -10.44 -26.54 -12.30
C VAL A 663 -10.13 -28.01 -12.57
N GLY A 664 -10.56 -28.53 -13.74
CA GLY A 664 -10.42 -29.94 -14.08
C GLY A 664 -8.99 -30.31 -14.49
N ALA A 665 -8.41 -29.59 -15.41
CA ALA A 665 -7.03 -29.78 -15.88
C ALA A 665 -6.43 -28.48 -16.40
N ILE A 666 -5.10 -28.42 -16.41
CA ILE A 666 -4.32 -27.37 -17.08
C ILE A 666 -3.64 -28.02 -18.29
N GLN A 667 -3.92 -27.50 -19.48
CA GLN A 667 -3.25 -27.92 -20.70
C GLN A 667 -2.21 -26.89 -21.13
N THR A 668 -1.00 -27.30 -21.49
CA THR A 668 0.12 -26.41 -21.79
C THR A 668 0.79 -26.72 -23.11
N THR A 669 1.54 -25.76 -23.67
CA THR A 669 2.47 -26.03 -24.75
C THR A 669 3.51 -27.10 -24.39
N GLY A 670 4.17 -27.68 -25.37
CA GLY A 670 5.24 -28.65 -25.18
C GLY A 670 6.61 -28.05 -24.82
N LEU A 671 6.82 -26.74 -25.05
CA LEU A 671 8.06 -26.01 -24.75
C LEU A 671 8.01 -25.39 -23.34
N ASP A 672 8.89 -25.85 -22.46
CA ASP A 672 8.97 -25.38 -21.04
C ASP A 672 9.84 -24.11 -20.90
N GLU A 673 9.66 -23.12 -21.80
CA GLU A 673 10.38 -21.84 -21.79
C GLU A 673 9.39 -20.66 -21.62
N PRO A 674 9.73 -19.63 -20.83
CA PRO A 674 10.86 -19.51 -19.90
C PRO A 674 10.76 -20.48 -18.72
N PRO A 675 11.88 -21.08 -18.26
CA PRO A 675 11.84 -22.19 -17.29
C PRO A 675 11.32 -21.80 -15.91
N ASP A 676 11.50 -20.55 -15.50
CA ASP A 676 11.01 -20.02 -14.24
C ASP A 676 9.46 -19.89 -14.25
N GLN A 677 8.86 -19.54 -15.36
CA GLN A 677 7.41 -19.47 -15.53
C GLN A 677 6.77 -20.86 -15.65
N ALA A 678 7.38 -21.75 -16.41
CA ALA A 678 6.96 -23.16 -16.47
C ALA A 678 7.00 -23.82 -15.08
N ALA A 679 8.07 -23.56 -14.30
CA ALA A 679 8.18 -24.02 -12.92
C ALA A 679 7.12 -23.37 -12.00
N PHE A 680 6.77 -22.08 -12.22
CA PHE A 680 5.69 -21.42 -11.50
C PHE A 680 4.34 -22.09 -11.73
N VAL A 681 3.99 -22.37 -12.98
CA VAL A 681 2.75 -23.05 -13.35
C VAL A 681 2.68 -24.43 -12.69
N ARG A 682 3.74 -25.25 -12.81
CA ARG A 682 3.80 -26.58 -12.19
C ARG A 682 3.61 -26.53 -10.68
N ARG A 683 4.33 -25.64 -9.97
CA ARG A 683 4.18 -25.51 -8.50
C ARG A 683 2.77 -25.08 -8.12
N THR A 684 2.18 -24.14 -8.85
CA THR A 684 0.84 -23.63 -8.57
C THR A 684 -0.22 -24.71 -8.82
N ALA A 685 -0.07 -25.49 -9.90
CA ALA A 685 -0.95 -26.62 -10.23
C ALA A 685 -0.88 -27.72 -9.15
N VAL A 686 0.32 -28.10 -8.74
CA VAL A 686 0.53 -29.10 -7.65
C VAL A 686 -0.11 -28.64 -6.36
N ALA A 687 0.10 -27.37 -5.97
CA ALA A 687 -0.51 -26.80 -4.75
C ALA A 687 -2.05 -26.82 -4.81
N ALA A 688 -2.63 -26.65 -5.99
CA ALA A 688 -4.08 -26.73 -6.23
C ALA A 688 -4.59 -28.14 -6.51
N ARG A 689 -3.72 -29.14 -6.61
CA ARG A 689 -4.04 -30.52 -7.01
C ARG A 689 -4.71 -30.63 -8.37
N VAL A 690 -4.30 -29.80 -9.33
CA VAL A 690 -4.83 -29.80 -10.70
C VAL A 690 -3.80 -30.47 -11.62
N PRO A 691 -4.19 -31.48 -12.41
CA PRO A 691 -3.29 -32.15 -13.34
C PRO A 691 -2.87 -31.22 -14.48
N VAL A 692 -1.60 -31.35 -14.90
CA VAL A 692 -1.04 -30.62 -16.04
C VAL A 692 -0.80 -31.62 -17.18
N VAL A 693 -1.35 -31.31 -18.34
CA VAL A 693 -1.24 -32.16 -19.57
C VAL A 693 -0.70 -31.32 -20.74
N ARG A 694 -0.01 -31.92 -21.67
CA ARG A 694 0.49 -31.24 -22.88
C ARG A 694 -0.54 -31.22 -23.98
N ALA A 695 -0.62 -30.12 -24.72
CA ALA A 695 -1.41 -30.04 -25.96
C ALA A 695 -0.65 -30.74 -27.06
N VAL A 696 -1.39 -31.49 -27.87
CA VAL A 696 -0.86 -32.24 -29.02
C VAL A 696 -1.44 -31.65 -30.29
N GLY A 697 -0.59 -31.38 -31.29
CA GLY A 697 -1.04 -30.86 -32.56
C GLY A 697 -1.98 -31.85 -33.29
N GLY A 698 -3.07 -31.34 -33.84
CA GLY A 698 -4.14 -32.13 -34.45
C GLY A 698 -5.17 -32.67 -33.47
N GLU A 699 -4.92 -32.58 -32.15
CA GLU A 699 -5.85 -32.99 -31.10
C GLU A 699 -7.21 -32.31 -31.27
N ARG A 700 -8.29 -33.07 -31.15
CA ARG A 700 -9.67 -32.57 -31.13
C ARG A 700 -10.26 -32.81 -29.75
N ARG A 701 -10.94 -31.82 -29.22
CA ARG A 701 -11.67 -31.91 -27.93
C ARG A 701 -13.05 -31.34 -28.06
N ARG A 702 -13.97 -31.89 -27.26
CA ARG A 702 -15.33 -31.39 -27.13
C ARG A 702 -15.71 -31.28 -25.67
N ILE A 703 -16.21 -30.09 -25.28
CA ILE A 703 -16.75 -29.83 -23.94
C ILE A 703 -18.04 -29.03 -24.13
N GLY A 704 -19.19 -29.61 -23.74
CA GLY A 704 -20.46 -28.94 -23.94
C GLY A 704 -20.71 -28.58 -25.41
N PRO A 705 -21.03 -27.31 -25.71
CA PRO A 705 -21.24 -26.81 -27.08
C PRO A 705 -19.95 -26.53 -27.83
N LEU A 706 -18.80 -26.61 -27.16
CA LEU A 706 -17.49 -26.31 -27.72
C LEU A 706 -16.91 -27.52 -28.45
N ASP A 707 -16.45 -27.32 -29.67
CA ASP A 707 -15.63 -28.26 -30.43
C ASP A 707 -14.41 -27.51 -30.95
N TRP A 708 -13.20 -27.96 -30.61
CA TRP A 708 -11.99 -27.34 -31.11
C TRP A 708 -10.92 -28.33 -31.53
N ARG A 709 -10.04 -27.82 -32.37
CA ARG A 709 -8.86 -28.52 -32.85
C ARG A 709 -7.61 -27.68 -32.54
N VAL A 710 -6.57 -28.33 -32.01
CA VAL A 710 -5.23 -27.74 -31.90
C VAL A 710 -4.60 -27.76 -33.30
N LEU A 711 -4.34 -26.56 -33.84
CA LEU A 711 -3.73 -26.41 -35.16
C LEU A 711 -2.21 -26.34 -35.07
N TRP A 712 -1.68 -25.76 -34.00
CA TRP A 712 -0.26 -25.51 -33.79
C TRP A 712 0.10 -25.69 -32.31
N PRO A 713 1.32 -26.11 -31.92
CA PRO A 713 2.38 -26.69 -32.80
C PRO A 713 1.98 -27.99 -33.46
N THR A 714 2.69 -28.35 -34.56
CA THR A 714 2.41 -29.55 -35.30
C THR A 714 2.72 -30.80 -34.49
N GLY A 715 1.75 -31.72 -34.39
CA GLY A 715 1.94 -33.02 -33.72
C GLY A 715 2.52 -34.07 -34.67
N GLY A 716 3.57 -34.75 -34.23
CA GLY A 716 3.92 -36.10 -34.77
C GLY A 716 4.55 -36.23 -36.13
N ALA A 717 4.79 -35.19 -36.90
CA ALA A 717 5.59 -35.30 -38.11
C ALA A 717 7.07 -35.20 -37.76
N ALA A 718 7.84 -36.26 -37.98
CA ALA A 718 9.28 -36.35 -37.69
C ALA A 718 10.17 -35.32 -38.39
N ALA A 719 9.61 -34.37 -39.11
CA ALA A 719 10.30 -33.37 -39.92
C ALA A 719 9.96 -31.91 -39.58
N ALA A 720 9.06 -31.62 -38.63
CA ALA A 720 8.77 -30.23 -38.25
C ALA A 720 9.75 -29.77 -37.16
N PRO A 721 10.47 -28.65 -37.34
CA PRO A 721 11.36 -28.14 -36.32
C PRO A 721 10.53 -27.80 -35.07
N VAL A 722 10.99 -28.26 -33.90
CA VAL A 722 10.41 -27.88 -32.60
C VAL A 722 10.59 -26.38 -32.43
N PRO A 723 9.52 -25.60 -32.17
CA PRO A 723 9.66 -24.18 -31.91
C PRO A 723 10.64 -23.97 -30.73
N GLN A 724 11.63 -23.12 -30.95
CA GLN A 724 12.60 -22.75 -29.88
C GLN A 724 12.21 -21.46 -29.18
N ASP A 725 11.39 -20.64 -29.83
CA ASP A 725 10.86 -19.41 -29.26
C ASP A 725 9.52 -19.70 -28.55
N PRO A 726 9.32 -19.18 -27.32
CA PRO A 726 8.07 -19.38 -26.59
C PRO A 726 6.82 -18.89 -27.35
N ASN A 727 6.90 -17.75 -28.05
CA ASN A 727 5.79 -17.23 -28.84
C ASN A 727 5.44 -18.17 -29.98
N ASP A 728 6.44 -18.68 -30.71
CA ASP A 728 6.26 -19.62 -31.80
C ASP A 728 5.78 -21.00 -31.33
N ALA A 729 5.91 -21.30 -30.04
CA ALA A 729 5.36 -22.50 -29.42
C ALA A 729 3.92 -22.33 -28.90
N SER A 730 3.28 -21.17 -29.14
CA SER A 730 1.90 -20.92 -28.72
C SER A 730 0.90 -21.93 -29.27
N VAL A 731 0.08 -22.51 -28.39
CA VAL A 731 -1.01 -23.40 -28.79
C VAL A 731 -2.09 -22.61 -29.53
N THR A 732 -2.27 -22.90 -30.79
CA THR A 732 -3.28 -22.27 -31.66
C THR A 732 -4.50 -23.14 -31.77
N LEU A 733 -5.67 -22.55 -31.58
CA LEU A 733 -6.96 -23.25 -31.61
C LEU A 733 -7.86 -22.76 -32.74
N PHE A 734 -8.47 -23.71 -33.43
CA PHE A 734 -9.66 -23.47 -34.23
C PHE A 734 -10.87 -24.00 -33.49
N VAL A 735 -11.79 -23.12 -33.13
CA VAL A 735 -12.93 -23.41 -32.25
C VAL A 735 -14.24 -23.24 -33.04
N ARG A 736 -15.20 -24.13 -32.76
CA ARG A 736 -16.59 -24.02 -33.23
C ARG A 736 -17.53 -24.10 -32.07
N THR A 737 -18.47 -23.17 -31.97
CA THR A 737 -19.48 -23.14 -30.91
C THR A 737 -20.71 -22.38 -31.38
N GLY A 738 -21.90 -22.95 -31.27
CA GLY A 738 -23.17 -22.23 -31.55
C GLY A 738 -23.24 -21.63 -32.98
N GLY A 739 -22.61 -22.23 -33.97
CA GLY A 739 -22.50 -21.67 -35.32
C GLY A 739 -21.41 -20.60 -35.50
N LEU A 740 -20.67 -20.24 -34.45
CA LEU A 740 -19.54 -19.31 -34.46
C LEU A 740 -18.24 -20.07 -34.72
N THR A 741 -17.38 -19.50 -35.56
CA THR A 741 -16.03 -20.00 -35.82
C THR A 741 -14.97 -19.02 -35.32
N LEU A 742 -14.01 -19.51 -34.50
CA LEU A 742 -12.96 -18.67 -33.92
C LEU A 742 -11.58 -19.26 -34.27
N LEU A 743 -10.63 -18.37 -34.50
CA LEU A 743 -9.20 -18.69 -34.59
C LEU A 743 -8.47 -17.95 -33.47
N LEU A 744 -7.87 -18.70 -32.54
CA LEU A 744 -7.13 -18.18 -31.39
C LEU A 744 -5.65 -18.49 -31.61
N LEU A 745 -4.86 -17.44 -31.89
CA LEU A 745 -3.48 -17.60 -32.38
C LEU A 745 -2.43 -17.61 -31.24
N GLY A 746 -2.83 -17.34 -29.98
CA GLY A 746 -1.83 -17.05 -28.93
C GLY A 746 -0.96 -15.88 -29.35
N ASP A 747 0.35 -16.04 -29.21
CA ASP A 747 1.33 -15.01 -29.58
C ASP A 747 2.23 -15.41 -30.76
N LEU A 748 1.71 -16.28 -31.66
CA LEU A 748 2.45 -16.72 -32.82
C LEU A 748 3.10 -15.56 -33.58
N GLU A 749 4.38 -15.69 -33.89
CA GLU A 749 5.12 -14.79 -34.75
C GLU A 749 5.20 -15.24 -36.20
N PRO A 750 5.66 -14.43 -37.15
CA PRO A 750 5.64 -14.76 -38.56
C PRO A 750 6.21 -16.13 -38.96
N PRO A 751 7.30 -16.65 -38.36
CA PRO A 751 7.81 -17.95 -38.72
C PRO A 751 6.80 -19.09 -38.46
N ALA A 752 6.15 -19.07 -37.29
CA ALA A 752 5.13 -20.04 -36.91
C ALA A 752 3.80 -19.78 -37.65
N GLN A 753 3.43 -18.55 -37.90
CA GLN A 753 2.27 -18.18 -38.72
C GLN A 753 2.38 -18.74 -40.14
N GLN A 754 3.56 -18.66 -40.77
CA GLN A 754 3.85 -19.28 -42.06
C GLN A 754 3.87 -20.80 -41.98
N GLY A 755 4.39 -21.34 -40.87
CA GLY A 755 4.32 -22.77 -40.58
C GLY A 755 2.88 -23.29 -40.57
N LEU A 756 2.01 -22.57 -39.89
CA LEU A 756 0.57 -22.85 -39.81
C LEU A 756 -0.09 -22.82 -41.20
N LEU A 757 0.21 -21.82 -42.03
CA LEU A 757 -0.30 -21.73 -43.40
C LEU A 757 0.21 -22.83 -44.30
N ARG A 758 1.47 -23.25 -44.18
CA ARG A 758 2.00 -24.41 -44.95
C ARG A 758 1.27 -25.68 -44.59
N GLN A 759 0.92 -25.85 -43.29
CA GLN A 759 0.19 -27.04 -42.85
C GLN A 759 -1.30 -26.98 -43.22
N TYR A 760 -1.89 -25.81 -43.22
CA TYR A 760 -3.30 -25.58 -43.54
C TYR A 760 -3.45 -24.50 -44.63
N PRO A 761 -3.10 -24.85 -45.92
CA PRO A 761 -3.16 -23.86 -47.01
C PRO A 761 -4.57 -23.30 -47.25
N ALA A 762 -5.59 -24.10 -46.99
CA ALA A 762 -7.00 -23.72 -47.07
C ALA A 762 -7.59 -23.46 -45.68
N LEU A 763 -6.99 -22.53 -44.94
CA LEU A 763 -7.54 -22.11 -43.64
C LEU A 763 -8.96 -21.56 -43.83
N PRO A 764 -10.01 -22.09 -43.19
CA PRO A 764 -11.36 -21.60 -43.35
C PRO A 764 -11.49 -20.16 -42.86
N ARG A 765 -12.41 -19.40 -43.49
CA ARG A 765 -12.81 -18.08 -42.96
C ARG A 765 -13.34 -18.24 -41.57
N VAL A 766 -13.03 -17.28 -40.71
CA VAL A 766 -13.48 -17.28 -39.32
C VAL A 766 -14.35 -16.05 -39.01
N ASP A 767 -15.30 -16.22 -38.13
CA ASP A 767 -16.11 -15.10 -37.66
C ASP A 767 -15.28 -14.19 -36.70
N VAL A 768 -14.49 -14.81 -35.81
CA VAL A 768 -13.70 -14.11 -34.80
C VAL A 768 -12.24 -14.55 -34.88
N LEU A 769 -11.34 -13.57 -34.89
CA LEU A 769 -9.90 -13.75 -34.78
C LEU A 769 -9.40 -13.13 -33.48
N LYS A 770 -8.79 -13.90 -32.57
CA LYS A 770 -7.89 -13.36 -31.57
C LYS A 770 -6.56 -13.06 -32.25
N VAL A 771 -6.22 -11.78 -32.37
CA VAL A 771 -5.01 -11.35 -33.08
C VAL A 771 -3.77 -11.79 -32.29
N ALA A 772 -2.78 -12.30 -32.99
CA ALA A 772 -1.55 -12.78 -32.37
C ALA A 772 -0.76 -11.65 -31.71
N HIS A 773 -0.07 -11.99 -30.62
CA HIS A 773 0.92 -11.19 -29.92
C HIS A 773 0.44 -9.75 -29.69
N HIS A 774 -0.75 -9.62 -29.07
CA HIS A 774 -1.40 -8.34 -28.70
C HIS A 774 -1.50 -7.33 -29.84
N GLY A 775 -1.54 -7.82 -31.09
CA GLY A 775 -1.54 -6.96 -32.27
C GLY A 775 -0.19 -6.33 -32.58
N SER A 776 0.91 -7.03 -32.27
CA SER A 776 2.28 -6.57 -32.60
C SER A 776 2.42 -6.24 -34.08
N ALA A 777 3.47 -5.51 -34.41
CA ALA A 777 3.82 -5.19 -35.79
C ALA A 777 4.25 -6.41 -36.61
N HIS A 778 4.66 -7.50 -35.92
CA HIS A 778 5.13 -8.74 -36.55
C HIS A 778 3.95 -9.70 -36.80
N GLN A 779 3.28 -9.53 -37.94
CA GLN A 779 2.17 -10.35 -38.41
C GLN A 779 2.46 -10.78 -39.83
N ASP A 780 2.04 -12.02 -40.18
CA ASP A 780 2.07 -12.46 -41.57
C ASP A 780 0.79 -11.98 -42.30
N PRO A 781 0.90 -11.14 -43.34
CA PRO A 781 -0.27 -10.64 -44.06
C PRO A 781 -1.04 -11.74 -44.77
N ALA A 782 -0.41 -12.85 -45.13
CA ALA A 782 -1.08 -13.96 -45.79
C ALA A 782 -2.03 -14.68 -44.84
N LEU A 783 -1.64 -14.84 -43.57
CA LEU A 783 -2.50 -15.42 -42.54
C LEU A 783 -3.75 -14.57 -42.31
N LEU A 784 -3.57 -13.24 -42.17
CA LEU A 784 -4.70 -12.31 -41.98
C LEU A 784 -5.66 -12.33 -43.17
N ARG A 785 -5.12 -12.39 -44.41
CA ARG A 785 -5.93 -12.50 -45.64
C ARG A 785 -6.63 -13.84 -45.77
N SER A 786 -6.01 -14.94 -45.33
CA SER A 786 -6.63 -16.27 -45.38
C SER A 786 -7.76 -16.38 -44.36
N ALA A 787 -7.54 -15.95 -43.12
CA ALA A 787 -8.52 -16.02 -42.04
C ALA A 787 -9.76 -15.15 -42.31
N ARG A 788 -9.61 -14.00 -42.96
CA ARG A 788 -10.70 -13.05 -43.31
C ARG A 788 -11.74 -12.89 -42.23
N PRO A 789 -11.35 -12.50 -41.02
CA PRO A 789 -12.26 -12.39 -39.88
C PRO A 789 -13.30 -11.30 -40.11
N ARG A 790 -14.50 -11.51 -39.58
CA ARG A 790 -15.52 -10.46 -39.48
C ARG A 790 -15.24 -9.56 -38.27
N LEU A 791 -14.73 -10.17 -37.20
CA LEU A 791 -14.36 -9.49 -35.95
C LEU A 791 -12.92 -9.89 -35.56
N ALA A 792 -12.07 -8.91 -35.36
CA ALA A 792 -10.72 -9.08 -34.84
C ALA A 792 -10.64 -8.48 -33.44
N LEU A 793 -10.19 -9.29 -32.49
CA LEU A 793 -10.07 -8.91 -31.09
C LEU A 793 -8.61 -8.84 -30.67
N VAL A 794 -8.24 -7.73 -30.04
CA VAL A 794 -6.89 -7.45 -29.57
C VAL A 794 -6.90 -7.29 -28.05
N SER A 795 -6.25 -8.20 -27.37
CA SER A 795 -6.02 -8.08 -25.94
C SER A 795 -4.76 -7.26 -25.69
N VAL A 796 -4.88 -6.11 -25.06
CA VAL A 796 -3.78 -5.15 -24.90
C VAL A 796 -4.03 -4.22 -23.71
N GLY A 797 -2.99 -3.86 -22.99
CA GLY A 797 -3.09 -2.95 -21.84
C GLY A 797 -3.06 -1.48 -22.24
N ARG A 798 -3.79 -0.65 -21.51
CA ARG A 798 -3.87 0.81 -21.74
C ARG A 798 -2.50 1.48 -21.67
N ASP A 799 -1.68 1.09 -20.71
CA ASP A 799 -0.36 1.68 -20.44
C ASP A 799 0.79 0.77 -20.90
N ASN A 800 0.61 0.04 -22.04
CA ASN A 800 1.66 -0.84 -22.52
C ASN A 800 2.83 -0.06 -23.14
N PRO A 801 4.08 -0.42 -22.78
CA PRO A 801 5.27 0.26 -23.30
C PRO A 801 5.72 -0.25 -24.69
N TYR A 802 5.05 -1.24 -25.29
CA TYR A 802 5.47 -1.91 -26.52
C TYR A 802 4.91 -1.27 -27.78
N GLY A 803 3.99 -0.30 -27.64
CA GLY A 803 3.31 0.32 -28.76
C GLY A 803 2.28 -0.59 -29.44
N HIS A 804 1.81 -1.63 -28.76
CA HIS A 804 0.75 -2.51 -29.25
C HIS A 804 -0.64 -1.88 -29.02
N PRO A 805 -1.62 -2.16 -29.91
CA PRO A 805 -1.45 -2.79 -31.20
C PRO A 805 -0.79 -1.83 -32.19
N ALA A 806 0.05 -2.38 -33.07
CA ALA A 806 0.68 -1.62 -34.13
C ALA A 806 -0.37 -1.07 -35.12
N ALA A 807 -0.22 0.18 -35.51
CA ALA A 807 -1.18 0.83 -36.41
C ALA A 807 -1.33 0.06 -37.75
N ARG A 808 -0.22 -0.46 -38.29
CA ARG A 808 -0.22 -1.25 -39.50
C ARG A 808 -1.04 -2.55 -39.40
N THR A 809 -1.00 -3.22 -38.26
CA THR A 809 -1.78 -4.45 -38.00
C THR A 809 -3.27 -4.15 -37.94
N VAL A 810 -3.65 -3.09 -37.20
CA VAL A 810 -5.04 -2.62 -37.11
C VAL A 810 -5.57 -2.22 -38.50
N GLN A 811 -4.75 -1.51 -39.28
CA GLN A 811 -5.12 -1.08 -40.62
C GLN A 811 -5.29 -2.28 -41.57
N ALA A 812 -4.38 -3.27 -41.52
CA ALA A 812 -4.49 -4.47 -42.35
C ALA A 812 -5.76 -5.27 -42.06
N LEU A 813 -6.16 -5.38 -40.79
CA LEU A 813 -7.40 -6.06 -40.41
C LEU A 813 -8.64 -5.28 -40.88
N ARG A 814 -8.67 -3.97 -40.75
CA ARG A 814 -9.77 -3.12 -41.19
C ARG A 814 -9.92 -3.12 -42.72
N SER A 815 -8.80 -3.01 -43.44
CA SER A 815 -8.82 -3.08 -44.90
C SER A 815 -9.25 -4.46 -45.44
N GLY A 816 -9.03 -5.53 -44.62
CA GLY A 816 -9.58 -6.87 -44.85
C GLY A 816 -11.07 -7.03 -44.55
N GLY A 817 -11.74 -5.94 -44.06
CA GLY A 817 -13.17 -5.95 -43.76
C GLY A 817 -13.52 -6.32 -42.32
N ALA A 818 -12.53 -6.47 -41.40
CA ALA A 818 -12.78 -6.82 -40.02
C ALA A 818 -13.16 -5.61 -39.16
N ALA A 819 -14.16 -5.75 -38.29
CA ALA A 819 -14.35 -4.87 -37.15
C ALA A 819 -13.26 -5.17 -36.14
N VAL A 820 -12.54 -4.14 -35.65
CA VAL A 820 -11.43 -4.31 -34.69
C VAL A 820 -11.81 -3.71 -33.36
N LEU A 821 -11.89 -4.53 -32.29
CA LEU A 821 -12.08 -4.15 -30.91
C LEU A 821 -10.84 -4.45 -30.08
N ARG A 822 -10.59 -3.62 -29.03
CA ARG A 822 -9.36 -3.62 -28.26
C ARG A 822 -9.65 -3.44 -26.79
N THR A 823 -9.06 -4.29 -25.93
CA THR A 823 -9.32 -4.20 -24.49
C THR A 823 -8.85 -2.91 -23.82
N ASP A 824 -7.82 -2.24 -24.34
CA ASP A 824 -7.33 -0.95 -23.82
C ASP A 824 -8.31 0.23 -23.99
N ARG A 825 -9.28 0.10 -24.93
CA ARG A 825 -10.28 1.11 -25.25
C ARG A 825 -11.69 0.68 -24.90
N ASP A 826 -12.00 -0.58 -25.23
CA ASP A 826 -13.34 -1.14 -25.16
C ASP A 826 -13.58 -1.93 -23.87
N GLY A 827 -12.52 -2.11 -23.01
CA GLY A 827 -12.59 -2.95 -21.82
C GLY A 827 -12.77 -4.43 -22.17
N ALA A 828 -13.41 -5.20 -21.30
CA ALA A 828 -13.69 -6.60 -21.59
C ALA A 828 -14.76 -6.73 -22.69
N ILE A 829 -14.57 -7.70 -23.60
CA ILE A 829 -15.40 -7.85 -24.81
C ILE A 829 -16.04 -9.23 -24.81
N ALA A 830 -17.35 -9.31 -24.89
CA ALA A 830 -18.09 -10.56 -25.05
C ALA A 830 -18.70 -10.65 -26.45
N VAL A 831 -18.66 -11.85 -27.05
CA VAL A 831 -19.18 -12.14 -28.38
C VAL A 831 -20.38 -13.09 -28.25
N THR A 832 -21.46 -12.74 -28.95
CA THR A 832 -22.71 -13.53 -29.02
C THR A 832 -23.22 -13.61 -30.45
N GLY A 833 -24.03 -14.62 -30.72
CA GLY A 833 -24.61 -14.85 -32.05
C GLY A 833 -23.59 -15.37 -33.04
N ALA A 834 -24.05 -15.68 -34.25
CA ALA A 834 -23.24 -16.20 -35.38
C ALA A 834 -23.76 -15.62 -36.69
N GLY A 835 -22.96 -15.70 -37.76
CA GLY A 835 -23.34 -15.22 -39.08
C GLY A 835 -23.83 -13.78 -39.08
N PRO A 836 -24.97 -13.43 -39.66
CA PRO A 836 -25.50 -12.05 -39.65
C PRO A 836 -25.84 -11.53 -38.26
N GLY A 837 -26.10 -12.44 -37.30
CA GLY A 837 -26.40 -12.10 -35.89
C GLY A 837 -25.18 -11.93 -34.99
N LEU A 838 -23.95 -11.97 -35.50
CA LEU A 838 -22.73 -11.75 -34.74
C LEU A 838 -22.72 -10.36 -34.09
N ARG A 839 -22.58 -10.35 -32.79
CA ARG A 839 -22.50 -9.10 -31.97
C ARG A 839 -21.34 -9.19 -31.01
N ALA A 840 -20.68 -8.06 -30.81
CA ALA A 840 -19.70 -7.87 -29.76
C ALA A 840 -20.20 -6.80 -28.79
N VAL A 841 -20.17 -7.11 -27.50
CA VAL A 841 -20.57 -6.21 -26.41
C VAL A 841 -19.35 -5.90 -25.60
N ALA A 842 -18.97 -4.63 -25.59
CA ALA A 842 -17.85 -4.12 -24.81
C ALA A 842 -18.32 -3.68 -23.43
N ARG A 843 -17.44 -3.84 -22.45
CA ARG A 843 -17.63 -3.35 -21.08
C ARG A 843 -16.57 -2.30 -20.80
N SER A 844 -16.82 -1.07 -21.17
CA SER A 844 -15.96 0.09 -20.91
C SER A 844 -15.93 0.49 -19.41
#